data_cd686a8c6e98a01df0ae8bde374bcf0b
#
_entry.id   cd686a8c6e98a01df0ae8bde374bcf0b
#
_cell.length_a   1.000
_cell.length_b   1.000
_cell.length_c   1.000
_cell.angle_alpha   90.00
_cell.angle_beta   90.00
_cell.angle_gamma   90.00
#
_symmetry.space_group_name_H-M   'P 1'
#
loop_
_entity.id
_entity.type
_entity.pdbx_description
1 polymer ?
#
loop_
_entity_poly.entity_id
_entity_poly.type
_entity_poly.pdbx_seq_one_letter_code
_entity_poly.pdbx_strand_id
1 'polypeptide(L)'
;MAIKYISYDPNVLEGQAILDNFVRTQRILRYRDNGKVFERIQRGMPLYEVESQEVVGKNPNHNLVLRGECLSACAYLKEKGVKVDLVYIDPPFASGADYAKKVYIRRNPKVAEAIKQAETEVDNEELRNFEEKMYGDVWDKERYLNWMYENLMAIKSVMSDTASIYVHLDWHIGHYVKILMDEIFGEDNFRNEIVWKKYSGVKNQASSMFTTQTDSIFYYSNSTETIFNTQFRPMSEKYIKDEYKYTDDNGRRYALLRGRGYQGAAGHATKKYLDENPGTPITSLWDDDNLQLNTSSKERVDYATQKPEALLERIIKASSNEGMLVADFFGGSGVTATVASKLGRKFIHCDIGVNSIETTRDRLRKAGAEFEVTEIKDGVSLYRNPVQTMDKLKSLIPGLRNEDALDKFWEGSIHDTKEGMLPVYLPNLMDSSTRLLDTALMNRIMKEAIPDLPDGTKKVIVYYIDITDIKEIKQFIKEQNDTLIEIELRDLKNVLDNVVVEDDAEFDVKEVQPEGDAFKVWQVSINRFFSDRVNKKIEEFNLKAQQQSLKSGKVFNPITLSEEELETIEFLSLDCTFSDASSPWHSDSEILIDRLGYVRKNGIDTKTFWNGAITSDEKPLRLKIRNICGDETIYKL
;
A
#
# COMPACT_ATOMS: atom_id res chain seq x y z
N MET A 1 -17.63 -54.57 16.47
CA MET A 1 -17.79 -53.17 16.90
C MET A 1 -19.03 -52.62 16.19
N ALA A 2 -20.04 -52.19 16.91
CA ALA A 2 -21.19 -51.56 16.30
C ALA A 2 -20.78 -50.20 15.76
N ILE A 3 -21.00 -49.94 14.47
CA ILE A 3 -20.79 -48.65 13.86
C ILE A 3 -21.85 -47.72 14.47
N LYS A 4 -21.38 -46.80 15.29
CA LYS A 4 -22.21 -45.76 15.89
C LYS A 4 -22.34 -44.64 14.83
N TYR A 5 -23.47 -44.60 14.16
CA TYR A 5 -23.79 -43.43 13.33
C TYR A 5 -24.01 -42.23 14.26
N ILE A 6 -23.11 -41.29 14.21
CA ILE A 6 -23.36 -39.93 14.72
C ILE A 6 -24.26 -39.30 13.65
N SER A 7 -25.49 -38.93 14.01
CA SER A 7 -26.33 -38.17 13.09
C SER A 7 -25.61 -36.89 12.76
N TYR A 8 -25.09 -36.80 11.55
CA TYR A 8 -24.65 -35.56 10.95
C TYR A 8 -25.93 -34.81 10.57
N ASP A 9 -26.28 -33.86 11.37
CA ASP A 9 -27.32 -32.90 11.03
C ASP A 9 -26.61 -31.75 10.31
N PRO A 10 -26.66 -31.70 8.96
CA PRO A 10 -26.07 -30.58 8.20
C PRO A 10 -27.00 -29.39 8.43
N ASN A 11 -26.98 -28.93 9.66
CA ASN A 11 -27.82 -27.81 9.98
C ASN A 11 -27.07 -26.51 9.63
N VAL A 12 -27.86 -25.51 9.46
CA VAL A 12 -27.45 -24.10 9.27
C VAL A 12 -26.40 -23.65 10.30
N LEU A 13 -26.28 -24.34 11.45
CA LEU A 13 -25.29 -24.04 12.49
C LEU A 13 -23.85 -24.38 12.09
N GLU A 14 -23.59 -25.39 11.26
CA GLU A 14 -22.23 -25.73 10.86
C GLU A 14 -21.67 -24.75 9.82
N GLY A 15 -22.49 -24.36 8.83
CA GLY A 15 -22.15 -23.27 7.92
C GLY A 15 -22.03 -21.95 8.66
N GLN A 16 -22.87 -21.70 9.65
CA GLN A 16 -22.82 -20.54 10.50
C GLN A 16 -21.59 -20.52 11.41
N ALA A 17 -21.12 -21.67 11.90
CA ALA A 17 -19.88 -21.78 12.68
C ALA A 17 -18.63 -21.43 11.87
N ILE A 18 -18.56 -21.81 10.59
CA ILE A 18 -17.46 -21.43 9.69
C ILE A 18 -17.45 -19.92 9.47
N LEU A 19 -18.63 -19.33 9.30
CA LEU A 19 -18.78 -17.88 9.15
C LEU A 19 -18.51 -17.12 10.47
N ASP A 20 -18.91 -17.68 11.60
CA ASP A 20 -18.65 -17.08 12.91
C ASP A 20 -17.15 -17.04 13.26
N ASN A 21 -16.37 -17.98 12.76
CA ASN A 21 -14.91 -17.99 12.90
C ASN A 21 -14.24 -16.79 12.20
N PHE A 22 -14.88 -16.20 11.21
CA PHE A 22 -14.40 -14.97 10.58
C PHE A 22 -14.66 -13.72 11.43
N VAL A 23 -15.39 -13.83 12.51
CA VAL A 23 -15.69 -12.78 13.52
C VAL A 23 -16.17 -11.43 12.94
N ARG A 24 -16.67 -11.45 11.74
CA ARG A 24 -16.96 -10.29 10.92
C ARG A 24 -18.38 -9.74 11.05
N THR A 25 -19.34 -10.64 11.35
CA THR A 25 -20.76 -10.28 11.42
C THR A 25 -21.08 -9.33 12.56
N GLN A 26 -20.13 -9.19 13.43
CA GLN A 26 -20.20 -8.41 14.67
C GLN A 26 -19.47 -7.06 14.59
N ARG A 27 -18.97 -6.64 13.44
CA ARG A 27 -18.17 -5.42 13.32
C ARG A 27 -19.00 -4.21 12.92
N ILE A 28 -18.72 -3.11 13.58
CA ILE A 28 -19.31 -1.81 13.30
C ILE A 28 -18.18 -0.84 12.98
N LEU A 29 -18.14 -0.31 11.75
CA LEU A 29 -17.25 0.81 11.39
C LEU A 29 -17.70 2.05 12.12
N ARG A 30 -16.78 2.69 12.83
CA ARG A 30 -17.04 3.94 13.51
C ARG A 30 -16.36 5.06 12.71
N TYR A 31 -17.16 5.98 12.21
CA TYR A 31 -16.70 7.19 11.55
C TYR A 31 -16.89 8.38 12.47
N ARG A 32 -16.00 9.34 12.36
CA ARG A 32 -16.16 10.62 13.03
C ARG A 32 -16.96 11.54 12.11
N ASP A 33 -18.20 11.82 12.46
CA ASP A 33 -19.00 12.88 11.85
C ASP A 33 -18.97 14.08 12.78
N ASN A 34 -18.06 15.04 12.55
CA ASN A 34 -17.91 16.26 13.31
C ASN A 34 -17.99 16.09 14.84
N GLY A 35 -17.63 14.91 15.31
CA GLY A 35 -17.60 14.55 16.73
C GLY A 35 -18.96 14.27 17.36
N LYS A 36 -20.03 14.07 16.58
CA LYS A 36 -21.39 13.93 17.12
C LYS A 36 -22.10 12.62 16.80
N VAL A 37 -21.87 12.06 15.61
CA VAL A 37 -22.50 10.82 15.16
C VAL A 37 -21.43 9.84 14.73
N PHE A 38 -21.60 8.56 15.07
CA PHE A 38 -20.67 7.50 14.73
C PHE A 38 -21.41 6.38 14.02
N GLU A 39 -20.98 6.05 12.82
CA GLU A 39 -21.21 4.75 12.23
C GLU A 39 -20.14 3.79 12.73
N ARG A 40 -20.53 2.58 13.08
CA ARG A 40 -19.63 1.58 13.60
C ARG A 40 -19.68 0.33 12.75
N ILE A 41 -18.57 -0.21 12.40
CA ILE A 41 -18.41 -1.65 12.30
C ILE A 41 -18.11 -2.18 13.70
N GLN A 42 -18.69 -3.29 14.05
CA GLN A 42 -18.89 -3.74 15.42
C GLN A 42 -17.62 -3.89 16.28
N ARG A 43 -16.44 -3.95 15.71
CA ARG A 43 -15.19 -3.86 16.47
C ARG A 43 -14.61 -2.47 16.55
N GLY A 44 -15.35 -1.49 16.05
CA GLY A 44 -14.91 -0.11 16.03
C GLY A 44 -13.69 0.05 15.13
N MET A 45 -13.84 0.75 14.04
CA MET A 45 -12.64 1.32 13.44
C MET A 45 -12.06 2.31 14.42
N PRO A 46 -10.73 2.38 14.49
CA PRO A 46 -10.07 3.46 15.18
C PRO A 46 -10.59 4.77 14.63
N LEU A 47 -10.73 5.74 15.51
CA LEU A 47 -10.89 7.12 15.10
C LEU A 47 -9.65 7.47 14.28
N TYR A 48 -9.86 7.89 13.06
CA TYR A 48 -8.78 8.32 12.19
C TYR A 48 -8.65 9.83 12.17
N GLU A 49 -7.44 10.30 11.97
CA GLU A 49 -7.12 11.69 11.65
C GLU A 49 -6.66 11.75 10.21
N VAL A 50 -7.06 12.78 9.50
CA VAL A 50 -6.72 12.98 8.09
C VAL A 50 -5.86 14.21 7.97
N GLU A 51 -4.69 14.05 7.37
CA GLU A 51 -3.75 15.12 7.12
C GLU A 51 -3.41 15.18 5.63
N SER A 52 -3.65 16.34 5.01
CA SER A 52 -3.22 16.59 3.63
C SER A 52 -1.71 16.84 3.63
N GLN A 53 -0.96 15.95 2.99
CA GLN A 53 0.50 15.99 2.97
C GLN A 53 1.03 16.84 1.82
N GLU A 54 0.44 16.68 0.63
CA GLU A 54 0.92 17.34 -0.58
C GLU A 54 -0.20 17.53 -1.59
N VAL A 55 -0.19 18.67 -2.30
CA VAL A 55 -1.03 18.91 -3.46
C VAL A 55 -0.15 19.04 -4.70
N VAL A 56 -0.34 18.15 -5.66
CA VAL A 56 0.35 18.14 -6.95
C VAL A 56 -0.56 18.70 -8.03
N GLY A 57 -0.14 19.80 -8.65
CA GLY A 57 -0.95 20.52 -9.64
C GLY A 57 -1.89 21.56 -9.03
N LYS A 58 -2.71 22.17 -9.88
CA LYS A 58 -3.61 23.29 -9.48
C LYS A 58 -5.03 22.82 -9.18
N ASN A 59 -5.44 21.69 -9.76
CA ASN A 59 -6.81 21.19 -9.64
C ASN A 59 -6.82 19.65 -9.58
N PRO A 60 -6.57 19.05 -8.42
CA PRO A 60 -6.48 17.60 -8.27
C PRO A 60 -7.78 16.84 -8.63
N ASN A 61 -8.92 17.55 -8.77
CA ASN A 61 -10.18 17.01 -9.30
C ASN A 61 -10.61 15.68 -8.66
N HIS A 62 -10.43 15.54 -7.35
CA HIS A 62 -10.72 14.33 -6.57
C HIS A 62 -9.81 13.11 -6.85
N ASN A 63 -8.67 13.31 -7.51
CA ASN A 63 -7.64 12.29 -7.59
C ASN A 63 -6.89 12.23 -6.26
N LEU A 64 -6.86 11.06 -5.63
CA LEU A 64 -6.31 10.90 -4.29
C LEU A 64 -5.24 9.81 -4.26
N VAL A 65 -4.16 10.11 -3.56
CA VAL A 65 -3.15 9.13 -3.12
C VAL A 65 -3.21 9.09 -1.59
N LEU A 66 -3.79 8.03 -1.05
CA LEU A 66 -4.07 7.88 0.38
C LEU A 66 -3.04 6.96 1.03
N ARG A 67 -2.33 7.45 2.02
CA ARG A 67 -1.51 6.62 2.91
C ARG A 67 -2.38 6.20 4.10
N GLY A 68 -2.64 4.91 4.22
CA GLY A 68 -3.46 4.37 5.32
C GLY A 68 -3.96 2.97 5.01
N GLU A 69 -4.64 2.38 5.98
CA GLU A 69 -5.31 1.09 5.80
C GLU A 69 -6.56 1.22 4.93
N CYS A 70 -6.87 0.17 4.18
CA CYS A 70 -8.04 0.11 3.31
C CYS A 70 -9.35 0.44 4.03
N LEU A 71 -9.54 -0.09 5.24
CA LEU A 71 -10.72 0.16 6.06
C LEU A 71 -10.91 1.64 6.36
N SER A 72 -9.84 2.31 6.79
CA SER A 72 -9.86 3.72 7.16
C SER A 72 -10.03 4.62 5.95
N ALA A 73 -9.41 4.25 4.82
CA ALA A 73 -9.62 4.94 3.56
C ALA A 73 -11.08 4.83 3.09
N CYS A 74 -11.69 3.64 3.17
CA CYS A 74 -13.10 3.47 2.86
C CYS A 74 -14.00 4.27 3.81
N ALA A 75 -13.65 4.35 5.10
CA ALA A 75 -14.37 5.18 6.07
C ALA A 75 -14.35 6.66 5.67
N TYR A 76 -13.16 7.18 5.39
CA TYR A 76 -12.96 8.54 4.94
C TYR A 76 -13.76 8.86 3.67
N LEU A 77 -13.68 7.97 2.65
CA LEU A 77 -14.41 8.15 1.41
C LEU A 77 -15.93 8.13 1.61
N LYS A 78 -16.42 7.24 2.48
CA LYS A 78 -17.85 7.16 2.80
C LYS A 78 -18.33 8.41 3.52
N GLU A 79 -17.56 8.95 4.48
CA GLU A 79 -17.86 10.22 5.15
C GLU A 79 -17.93 11.38 4.15
N LYS A 80 -17.05 11.38 3.15
CA LYS A 80 -17.05 12.38 2.07
C LYS A 80 -18.15 12.14 1.02
N GLY A 81 -18.94 11.07 1.13
CA GLY A 81 -19.95 10.72 0.16
C GLY A 81 -19.40 10.28 -1.21
N VAL A 82 -18.13 9.89 -1.26
CA VAL A 82 -17.48 9.46 -2.51
C VAL A 82 -17.96 8.06 -2.89
N LYS A 83 -18.29 7.89 -4.16
CA LYS A 83 -18.66 6.59 -4.75
C LYS A 83 -17.68 6.20 -5.85
N VAL A 84 -17.21 4.96 -5.80
CA VAL A 84 -16.22 4.40 -6.71
C VAL A 84 -16.91 3.54 -7.76
N ASP A 85 -16.55 3.71 -9.03
CA ASP A 85 -17.20 3.03 -10.16
C ASP A 85 -16.49 1.73 -10.56
N LEU A 86 -15.17 1.65 -10.32
CA LEU A 86 -14.37 0.45 -10.56
C LEU A 86 -13.35 0.27 -9.44
N VAL A 87 -13.29 -0.92 -8.89
CA VAL A 87 -12.27 -1.33 -7.93
C VAL A 87 -11.40 -2.42 -8.53
N TYR A 88 -10.09 -2.26 -8.46
CA TYR A 88 -9.12 -3.33 -8.63
C TYR A 88 -8.29 -3.43 -7.36
N ILE A 89 -8.06 -4.64 -6.87
CA ILE A 89 -7.17 -4.88 -5.73
C ILE A 89 -6.28 -6.10 -5.96
N ASP A 90 -5.03 -5.97 -5.52
CA ASP A 90 -4.01 -7.01 -5.51
C ASP A 90 -3.45 -7.14 -4.07
N PRO A 91 -4.27 -7.66 -3.12
CA PRO A 91 -3.89 -7.72 -1.71
C PRO A 91 -2.79 -8.77 -1.47
N PRO A 92 -2.11 -8.77 -0.31
CA PRO A 92 -1.20 -9.85 0.06
C PRO A 92 -1.85 -11.22 -0.09
N PHE A 93 -1.07 -12.24 -0.55
CA PHE A 93 -1.63 -13.56 -0.91
C PHE A 93 -1.56 -14.61 0.21
N ALA A 94 -1.17 -14.23 1.43
CA ALA A 94 -0.88 -15.17 2.52
C ALA A 94 0.10 -16.29 2.11
N SER A 95 1.07 -15.94 1.26
CA SER A 95 2.02 -16.90 0.68
C SER A 95 3.13 -17.33 1.65
N GLY A 96 3.24 -16.68 2.81
CA GLY A 96 4.31 -16.86 3.78
C GLY A 96 5.63 -16.21 3.37
N ALA A 97 5.66 -15.44 2.29
CA ALA A 97 6.85 -14.76 1.83
C ALA A 97 6.98 -13.36 2.46
N ASP A 98 8.20 -12.98 2.78
CA ASP A 98 8.53 -11.59 3.12
C ASP A 98 8.86 -10.82 1.84
N TYR A 99 8.20 -9.69 1.66
CA TYR A 99 8.49 -8.80 0.55
C TYR A 99 9.45 -7.70 1.01
N ALA A 100 10.57 -7.58 0.29
CA ALA A 100 11.61 -6.62 0.60
C ALA A 100 11.90 -5.71 -0.59
N LYS A 101 12.16 -4.43 -0.32
CA LYS A 101 12.67 -3.45 -1.29
C LYS A 101 14.19 -3.48 -1.24
N LYS A 102 14.84 -3.47 -2.40
CA LYS A 102 16.28 -3.20 -2.48
C LYS A 102 16.51 -1.71 -2.36
N VAL A 103 17.22 -1.31 -1.33
CA VAL A 103 17.62 0.08 -1.09
C VAL A 103 19.05 0.24 -1.60
N TYR A 104 19.24 1.16 -2.52
CA TYR A 104 20.53 1.41 -3.18
C TYR A 104 21.20 2.65 -2.58
N ILE A 105 22.46 2.52 -2.21
CA ILE A 105 23.31 3.68 -1.92
C ILE A 105 23.62 4.37 -3.25
N ARG A 106 23.36 5.66 -3.34
CA ARG A 106 23.58 6.46 -4.53
C ARG A 106 25.05 6.82 -4.67
N ARG A 107 25.43 7.37 -5.79
CA ARG A 107 26.76 7.94 -5.96
C ARG A 107 26.86 9.26 -5.21
N ASN A 108 27.97 9.44 -4.48
CA ASN A 108 28.24 10.72 -3.82
C ASN A 108 28.42 11.82 -4.88
N PRO A 109 27.64 12.93 -4.81
CA PRO A 109 27.71 14.01 -5.79
C PRO A 109 29.08 14.67 -5.91
N LYS A 110 29.87 14.71 -4.82
CA LYS A 110 31.23 15.33 -4.83
C LYS A 110 32.26 14.56 -5.66
N VAL A 111 32.03 13.26 -5.89
CA VAL A 111 32.95 12.39 -6.67
C VAL A 111 32.31 11.85 -7.94
N ALA A 112 31.07 12.17 -8.21
CA ALA A 112 30.31 11.61 -9.33
C ALA A 112 30.96 11.87 -10.69
N GLU A 113 31.53 13.05 -10.90
CA GLU A 113 32.19 13.43 -12.15
C GLU A 113 33.54 12.71 -12.36
N ALA A 114 34.32 12.51 -11.28
CA ALA A 114 35.55 11.73 -11.32
C ALA A 114 35.28 10.24 -11.58
N ILE A 115 34.24 9.69 -10.99
CA ILE A 115 33.78 8.30 -11.23
C ILE A 115 33.35 8.12 -12.67
N LYS A 116 32.62 9.08 -13.25
CA LYS A 116 32.18 9.04 -14.65
C LYS A 116 33.35 8.94 -15.63
N GLN A 117 34.47 9.63 -15.35
CA GLN A 117 35.67 9.57 -16.18
C GLN A 117 36.37 8.21 -16.04
N ALA A 118 36.35 7.61 -14.85
CA ALA A 118 36.93 6.29 -14.59
C ALA A 118 36.10 5.11 -15.14
N GLU A 119 34.79 5.22 -15.16
CA GLU A 119 33.86 4.15 -15.61
C GLU A 119 33.80 3.94 -17.13
N THR A 120 34.37 4.83 -17.93
CA THR A 120 34.61 4.54 -19.34
C THR A 120 35.59 3.38 -19.55
N GLU A 121 36.26 2.93 -18.50
CA GLU A 121 37.29 1.88 -18.53
C GLU A 121 36.98 0.61 -17.73
N VAL A 122 35.91 0.57 -16.90
CA VAL A 122 35.60 -0.59 -16.03
C VAL A 122 34.10 -0.93 -16.03
N ASP A 123 33.82 -2.21 -16.37
CA ASP A 123 32.48 -2.79 -16.28
C ASP A 123 31.85 -2.67 -14.89
N ASN A 124 30.58 -2.24 -14.88
CA ASN A 124 29.55 -2.33 -13.83
C ASN A 124 30.03 -2.85 -12.45
N GLU A 125 30.55 -1.98 -11.60
CA GLU A 125 30.60 -2.29 -10.17
C GLU A 125 29.17 -2.56 -9.68
N GLU A 126 28.99 -3.71 -9.00
CA GLU A 126 27.73 -4.02 -8.35
C GLU A 126 27.35 -2.88 -7.40
N LEU A 127 26.22 -2.24 -7.67
CA LEU A 127 25.71 -1.15 -6.82
C LEU A 127 25.53 -1.68 -5.40
N ARG A 128 26.08 -0.99 -4.43
CA ARG A 128 25.91 -1.31 -3.01
C ARG A 128 24.44 -1.15 -2.63
N ASN A 129 23.85 -2.20 -2.12
CA ASN A 129 22.45 -2.20 -1.73
C ASN A 129 22.23 -3.07 -0.50
N PHE A 130 21.14 -2.81 0.21
CA PHE A 130 20.61 -3.66 1.27
C PHE A 130 19.11 -3.85 1.06
N GLU A 131 18.53 -4.85 1.70
CA GLU A 131 17.10 -5.14 1.61
C GLU A 131 16.38 -4.58 2.83
N GLU A 132 15.33 -3.79 2.59
CA GLU A 132 14.41 -3.35 3.63
C GLU A 132 13.10 -4.11 3.49
N LYS A 133 12.65 -4.71 4.60
CA LYS A 133 11.39 -5.44 4.64
C LYS A 133 10.23 -4.46 4.52
N MET A 134 9.43 -4.62 3.46
CA MET A 134 8.25 -3.78 3.21
C MET A 134 7.06 -4.26 4.02
N TYR A 135 6.73 -5.54 3.93
CA TYR A 135 5.69 -6.20 4.72
C TYR A 135 5.90 -7.71 4.74
N GLY A 136 5.41 -8.37 5.79
CA GLY A 136 5.39 -9.82 5.90
C GLY A 136 4.03 -10.36 5.51
N ASP A 137 4.03 -11.38 4.65
CA ASP A 137 2.82 -12.08 4.20
C ASP A 137 2.61 -13.40 4.97
N VAL A 138 3.01 -13.41 6.25
CA VAL A 138 2.91 -14.56 7.17
C VAL A 138 1.59 -14.46 7.92
N TRP A 139 0.53 -14.96 7.32
CA TRP A 139 -0.80 -15.01 7.92
C TRP A 139 -1.24 -16.45 8.11
N ASP A 140 -1.88 -16.77 9.23
CA ASP A 140 -2.73 -17.94 9.23
C ASP A 140 -4.00 -17.64 8.40
N LYS A 141 -4.56 -18.67 7.76
CA LYS A 141 -5.66 -18.50 6.82
C LYS A 141 -6.90 -17.86 7.45
N GLU A 142 -7.21 -18.21 8.69
CA GLU A 142 -8.39 -17.70 9.37
C GLU A 142 -8.30 -16.20 9.60
N ARG A 143 -7.16 -15.72 10.09
CA ARG A 143 -6.90 -14.29 10.26
C ARG A 143 -6.96 -13.54 8.95
N TYR A 144 -6.32 -14.10 7.91
CA TYR A 144 -6.36 -13.50 6.59
C TYR A 144 -7.78 -13.36 6.06
N LEU A 145 -8.59 -14.41 6.17
CA LEU A 145 -9.96 -14.39 5.67
C LEU A 145 -10.85 -13.43 6.46
N ASN A 146 -10.68 -13.32 7.78
CA ASN A 146 -11.35 -12.31 8.58
C ASN A 146 -10.99 -10.89 8.12
N TRP A 147 -9.69 -10.61 7.97
CA TRP A 147 -9.19 -9.33 7.50
C TRP A 147 -9.70 -9.01 6.08
N MET A 148 -9.62 -9.97 5.15
CA MET A 148 -10.10 -9.79 3.78
C MET A 148 -11.61 -9.53 3.73
N TYR A 149 -12.39 -10.25 4.54
CA TYR A 149 -13.83 -10.04 4.61
C TYR A 149 -14.17 -8.59 4.99
N GLU A 150 -13.50 -8.08 6.01
CA GLU A 150 -13.70 -6.70 6.47
C GLU A 150 -13.35 -5.67 5.42
N ASN A 151 -12.21 -5.86 4.75
CA ASN A 151 -11.80 -4.98 3.67
C ASN A 151 -12.79 -5.01 2.50
N LEU A 152 -13.25 -6.19 2.08
CA LEU A 152 -14.25 -6.33 1.01
C LEU A 152 -15.60 -5.69 1.38
N MET A 153 -16.03 -5.81 2.63
CA MET A 153 -17.25 -5.15 3.13
C MET A 153 -17.11 -3.62 3.13
N ALA A 154 -15.96 -3.12 3.56
CA ALA A 154 -15.66 -1.69 3.55
C ALA A 154 -15.63 -1.16 2.11
N ILE A 155 -14.92 -1.84 1.20
CA ILE A 155 -14.86 -1.50 -0.23
C ILE A 155 -16.27 -1.47 -0.83
N LYS A 156 -17.09 -2.51 -0.60
CA LYS A 156 -18.47 -2.54 -1.08
C LYS A 156 -19.27 -1.32 -0.63
N SER A 157 -19.06 -0.84 0.59
CA SER A 157 -19.79 0.31 1.14
C SER A 157 -19.54 1.63 0.39
N VAL A 158 -18.42 1.75 -0.31
CA VAL A 158 -18.05 2.93 -1.11
C VAL A 158 -18.23 2.73 -2.62
N MET A 159 -18.57 1.54 -3.07
CA MET A 159 -18.87 1.28 -4.49
C MET A 159 -20.19 1.93 -4.91
N SER A 160 -20.26 2.39 -6.17
CA SER A 160 -21.52 2.80 -6.80
C SER A 160 -22.38 1.58 -7.15
N ASP A 161 -23.65 1.78 -7.44
CA ASP A 161 -24.57 0.67 -7.72
C ASP A 161 -24.19 -0.10 -9.00
N THR A 162 -23.61 0.58 -9.98
CA THR A 162 -23.14 -0.01 -11.25
C THR A 162 -21.67 -0.44 -11.21
N ALA A 163 -21.02 -0.33 -10.05
CA ALA A 163 -19.60 -0.57 -9.92
C ALA A 163 -19.21 -2.04 -10.11
N SER A 164 -17.98 -2.23 -10.54
CA SER A 164 -17.32 -3.52 -10.67
C SER A 164 -16.13 -3.63 -9.73
N ILE A 165 -15.83 -4.86 -9.29
CA ILE A 165 -14.62 -5.17 -8.52
C ILE A 165 -13.87 -6.35 -9.14
N TYR A 166 -12.56 -6.19 -9.23
CA TYR A 166 -11.61 -7.22 -9.65
C TYR A 166 -10.65 -7.50 -8.49
N VAL A 167 -10.66 -8.73 -7.99
CA VAL A 167 -9.78 -9.18 -6.90
C VAL A 167 -8.77 -10.16 -7.46
N HIS A 168 -7.51 -9.74 -7.48
CA HIS A 168 -6.40 -10.50 -8.02
C HIS A 168 -5.73 -11.30 -6.90
N LEU A 169 -5.66 -12.60 -7.06
CA LEU A 169 -5.12 -13.53 -6.06
C LEU A 169 -4.43 -14.70 -6.74
N ASP A 170 -3.53 -15.34 -6.01
CA ASP A 170 -2.95 -16.60 -6.42
C ASP A 170 -3.73 -17.79 -5.83
N TRP A 171 -3.26 -19.01 -6.14
CA TRP A 171 -3.88 -20.26 -5.72
C TRP A 171 -3.86 -20.52 -4.20
N HIS A 172 -2.97 -19.86 -3.42
CA HIS A 172 -2.85 -20.10 -1.98
C HIS A 172 -4.13 -19.72 -1.23
N ILE A 173 -4.78 -18.64 -1.63
CA ILE A 173 -5.92 -18.08 -0.92
C ILE A 173 -7.13 -17.78 -1.81
N GLY A 174 -6.93 -17.67 -3.14
CA GLY A 174 -7.96 -17.20 -4.07
C GLY A 174 -9.30 -17.92 -3.94
N HIS A 175 -9.28 -19.25 -3.86
CA HIS A 175 -10.50 -20.05 -3.78
C HIS A 175 -11.31 -19.80 -2.50
N TYR A 176 -10.66 -19.51 -1.38
CA TYR A 176 -11.32 -19.16 -0.12
C TYR A 176 -11.91 -17.75 -0.19
N VAL A 177 -11.20 -16.81 -0.79
CA VAL A 177 -11.71 -15.43 -0.97
C VAL A 177 -12.90 -15.41 -1.92
N LYS A 178 -12.92 -16.29 -2.95
CA LYS A 178 -14.07 -16.44 -3.84
C LYS A 178 -15.36 -16.72 -3.06
N ILE A 179 -15.32 -17.58 -2.04
CA ILE A 179 -16.47 -17.88 -1.18
C ILE A 179 -16.91 -16.63 -0.40
N LEU A 180 -15.96 -15.85 0.13
CA LEU A 180 -16.26 -14.59 0.79
C LEU A 180 -16.92 -13.58 -0.16
N MET A 181 -16.46 -13.53 -1.42
CA MET A 181 -17.03 -12.64 -2.43
C MET A 181 -18.47 -13.04 -2.80
N ASP A 182 -18.78 -14.35 -2.88
CA ASP A 182 -20.14 -14.83 -3.09
C ASP A 182 -21.08 -14.39 -1.95
N GLU A 183 -20.61 -14.46 -0.71
CA GLU A 183 -21.40 -14.01 0.44
C GLU A 183 -21.60 -12.48 0.42
N ILE A 184 -20.55 -11.73 0.10
CA ILE A 184 -20.59 -10.26 0.16
C ILE A 184 -21.32 -9.66 -1.03
N PHE A 185 -20.98 -10.07 -2.25
CA PHE A 185 -21.52 -9.49 -3.48
C PHE A 185 -22.72 -10.25 -4.04
N GLY A 186 -22.88 -11.53 -3.67
CA GLY A 186 -23.89 -12.45 -4.18
C GLY A 186 -23.36 -13.27 -5.38
N GLU A 187 -23.70 -14.55 -5.42
CA GLU A 187 -23.32 -15.46 -6.53
C GLU A 187 -23.83 -14.96 -7.88
N ASP A 188 -25.02 -14.38 -7.94
CA ASP A 188 -25.63 -13.87 -9.17
C ASP A 188 -24.86 -12.68 -9.77
N ASN A 189 -24.03 -12.03 -8.97
CA ASN A 189 -23.18 -10.92 -9.38
C ASN A 189 -21.75 -11.35 -9.76
N PHE A 190 -21.44 -12.64 -9.66
CA PHE A 190 -20.22 -13.20 -10.22
C PHE A 190 -20.22 -13.12 -11.74
N ARG A 191 -19.20 -12.52 -12.32
CA ARG A 191 -19.10 -12.30 -13.77
C ARG A 191 -18.13 -13.28 -14.40
N ASN A 192 -16.89 -13.34 -13.90
CA ASN A 192 -15.86 -14.24 -14.41
C ASN A 192 -14.80 -14.57 -13.34
N GLU A 193 -14.24 -15.76 -13.44
CA GLU A 193 -12.87 -16.02 -13.05
C GLU A 193 -11.98 -15.82 -14.29
N ILE A 194 -11.06 -14.86 -14.22
CA ILE A 194 -10.08 -14.59 -15.25
C ILE A 194 -8.80 -15.30 -14.86
N VAL A 195 -8.32 -16.18 -15.72
CA VAL A 195 -7.02 -16.86 -15.56
C VAL A 195 -5.99 -16.05 -16.31
N TRP A 196 -5.10 -15.39 -15.58
CA TRP A 196 -4.05 -14.57 -16.15
C TRP A 196 -2.70 -15.29 -16.11
N LYS A 197 -2.07 -15.43 -17.28
CA LYS A 197 -0.73 -15.98 -17.41
C LYS A 197 0.32 -14.88 -17.18
N LYS A 198 0.97 -14.94 -16.02
CA LYS A 198 1.89 -13.89 -15.57
C LYS A 198 3.30 -13.95 -16.16
N TYR A 199 3.72 -15.10 -16.72
CA TYR A 199 4.99 -15.24 -17.43
C TYR A 199 5.00 -16.46 -18.36
N SER A 200 5.81 -16.43 -19.42
CA SER A 200 5.88 -17.47 -20.46
C SER A 200 6.97 -18.51 -20.23
N GLY A 201 7.99 -18.22 -19.42
CA GLY A 201 9.12 -19.13 -19.20
C GLY A 201 8.88 -20.12 -18.06
N VAL A 202 9.70 -21.16 -17.99
CA VAL A 202 9.79 -22.03 -16.81
C VAL A 202 10.93 -21.52 -15.95
N LYS A 203 10.61 -20.86 -14.84
CA LYS A 203 11.61 -20.29 -13.93
C LYS A 203 12.33 -21.33 -13.09
N ASN A 204 11.63 -22.38 -12.67
CA ASN A 204 12.19 -23.47 -11.87
C ASN A 204 11.62 -24.80 -12.34
N GLN A 205 12.45 -25.80 -12.47
CA GLN A 205 12.03 -27.17 -12.77
C GLN A 205 11.59 -27.81 -11.43
N ALA A 206 10.27 -27.89 -11.23
CA ALA A 206 9.72 -28.56 -10.05
C ALA A 206 9.77 -30.09 -10.25
N SER A 207 10.21 -30.83 -9.23
CA SER A 207 10.31 -32.28 -9.27
C SER A 207 9.02 -33.01 -8.88
N SER A 208 8.07 -32.31 -8.25
CA SER A 208 6.86 -32.91 -7.66
C SER A 208 5.55 -32.27 -8.07
N MET A 209 5.57 -31.18 -8.85
CA MET A 209 4.36 -30.47 -9.28
C MET A 209 4.57 -29.76 -10.63
N PHE A 210 3.49 -29.36 -11.27
CA PHE A 210 3.59 -28.46 -12.43
C PHE A 210 3.96 -27.04 -11.97
N THR A 211 4.81 -26.36 -12.76
CA THR A 211 5.18 -24.96 -12.49
C THR A 211 3.98 -24.06 -12.62
N THR A 212 3.65 -23.31 -11.57
CA THR A 212 2.56 -22.34 -11.57
C THR A 212 2.94 -21.13 -12.40
N GLN A 213 2.15 -20.82 -13.44
CA GLN A 213 2.36 -19.68 -14.34
C GLN A 213 1.20 -18.68 -14.30
N THR A 214 0.14 -18.97 -13.56
CA THR A 214 -1.11 -18.23 -13.60
C THR A 214 -1.49 -17.70 -12.21
N ASP A 215 -2.22 -16.59 -12.21
CA ASP A 215 -3.01 -16.11 -11.08
C ASP A 215 -4.47 -16.01 -11.51
N SER A 216 -5.39 -15.97 -10.54
CA SER A 216 -6.83 -15.79 -10.76
C SER A 216 -7.24 -14.37 -10.43
N ILE A 217 -8.09 -13.77 -11.27
CA ILE A 217 -8.72 -12.48 -11.02
C ILE A 217 -10.22 -12.70 -10.98
N PHE A 218 -10.83 -12.53 -9.81
CA PHE A 218 -12.26 -12.69 -9.63
C PHE A 218 -12.97 -11.38 -9.93
N TYR A 219 -13.86 -11.42 -10.91
CA TYR A 219 -14.65 -10.28 -11.36
C TYR A 219 -16.09 -10.39 -10.88
N TYR A 220 -16.51 -9.39 -10.11
CA TYR A 220 -17.89 -9.21 -9.63
C TYR A 220 -18.41 -7.83 -9.98
N SER A 221 -19.71 -7.72 -10.11
CA SER A 221 -20.41 -6.43 -10.11
C SER A 221 -21.09 -6.20 -8.75
N ASN A 222 -21.36 -4.93 -8.42
CA ASN A 222 -22.08 -4.58 -7.18
C ASN A 222 -23.58 -4.85 -7.30
N SER A 223 -24.12 -4.85 -8.52
CA SER A 223 -25.52 -5.17 -8.82
C SER A 223 -25.65 -5.86 -10.19
N THR A 224 -26.87 -6.13 -10.61
CA THR A 224 -27.16 -6.67 -11.95
C THR A 224 -26.90 -5.66 -13.06
N GLU A 225 -26.99 -4.37 -12.76
CA GLU A 225 -26.65 -3.26 -13.67
C GLU A 225 -25.17 -2.96 -13.57
N THR A 226 -24.40 -3.34 -14.59
CA THR A 226 -22.95 -3.14 -14.60
C THR A 226 -22.49 -2.57 -15.93
N ILE A 227 -21.42 -1.79 -15.88
CA ILE A 227 -20.74 -1.27 -17.07
C ILE A 227 -19.78 -2.34 -17.56
N PHE A 228 -19.98 -2.78 -18.81
CA PHE A 228 -19.06 -3.69 -19.47
C PHE A 228 -18.90 -3.34 -20.94
N ASN A 229 -17.69 -2.88 -21.29
CA ASN A 229 -17.30 -2.57 -22.65
C ASN A 229 -16.53 -3.76 -23.23
N THR A 230 -17.13 -4.47 -24.17
CA THR A 230 -16.51 -5.64 -24.79
C THR A 230 -15.15 -5.28 -25.41
N GLN A 231 -14.11 -5.97 -24.99
CA GLN A 231 -12.76 -5.80 -25.51
C GLN A 231 -12.49 -6.82 -26.62
N PHE A 232 -11.75 -6.40 -27.65
CA PHE A 232 -11.43 -7.23 -28.80
C PHE A 232 -9.92 -7.31 -28.99
N ARG A 233 -9.43 -8.45 -29.42
CA ARG A 233 -8.07 -8.62 -29.92
C ARG A 233 -8.09 -8.72 -31.44
N PRO A 234 -7.03 -8.29 -32.13
CA PRO A 234 -6.92 -8.45 -33.56
C PRO A 234 -7.11 -9.91 -33.97
N MET A 235 -7.80 -10.14 -35.07
CA MET A 235 -7.91 -11.47 -35.66
C MET A 235 -6.56 -11.93 -36.19
N SER A 236 -6.24 -13.22 -36.00
CA SER A 236 -5.02 -13.77 -36.57
C SER A 236 -5.06 -13.71 -38.10
N GLU A 237 -3.91 -13.50 -38.77
CA GLU A 237 -3.81 -13.51 -40.22
C GLU A 237 -4.36 -14.80 -40.84
N LYS A 238 -4.10 -15.92 -40.14
CA LYS A 238 -4.65 -17.23 -40.53
C LYS A 238 -6.17 -17.21 -40.55
N TYR A 239 -6.79 -16.71 -39.49
CA TYR A 239 -8.25 -16.62 -39.40
C TYR A 239 -8.83 -15.69 -40.47
N ILE A 240 -8.20 -14.54 -40.69
CA ILE A 240 -8.62 -13.60 -41.75
C ILE A 240 -8.52 -14.28 -43.13
N LYS A 241 -7.45 -15.02 -43.40
CA LYS A 241 -7.26 -15.73 -44.66
C LYS A 241 -8.27 -16.87 -44.83
N ASP A 242 -8.57 -17.60 -43.77
CA ASP A 242 -9.42 -18.78 -43.81
C ASP A 242 -10.92 -18.46 -43.82
N GLU A 243 -11.37 -17.40 -43.16
CA GLU A 243 -12.77 -17.05 -43.05
C GLU A 243 -13.20 -15.93 -44.00
N TYR A 244 -12.39 -14.86 -44.17
CA TYR A 244 -12.71 -13.73 -45.06
C TYR A 244 -12.17 -13.93 -46.46
N LYS A 245 -12.64 -14.98 -47.13
CA LYS A 245 -12.18 -15.43 -48.46
C LYS A 245 -12.75 -14.65 -49.63
N TYR A 246 -13.87 -13.99 -49.42
CA TYR A 246 -14.63 -13.36 -50.48
C TYR A 246 -14.34 -11.86 -50.54
N THR A 247 -14.43 -11.32 -51.75
CA THR A 247 -14.30 -9.88 -51.98
C THR A 247 -15.52 -9.42 -52.76
N ASP A 248 -16.10 -8.29 -52.42
CA ASP A 248 -17.19 -7.69 -53.19
C ASP A 248 -16.69 -6.82 -54.34
N ASP A 249 -17.61 -6.26 -55.12
CA ASP A 249 -17.31 -5.43 -56.29
C ASP A 249 -16.54 -4.15 -55.92
N ASN A 250 -16.56 -3.73 -54.66
CA ASN A 250 -15.84 -2.56 -54.15
C ASN A 250 -14.48 -2.93 -53.52
N GLY A 251 -14.06 -4.18 -53.61
CA GLY A 251 -12.79 -4.67 -53.05
C GLY A 251 -12.83 -4.95 -51.52
N ARG A 252 -14.01 -4.89 -50.87
CA ARG A 252 -14.15 -5.17 -49.43
C ARG A 252 -14.17 -6.68 -49.18
N ARG A 253 -13.32 -7.15 -48.27
CA ARG A 253 -13.28 -8.57 -47.86
C ARG A 253 -14.43 -8.89 -46.90
N TYR A 254 -15.06 -10.06 -47.13
CA TYR A 254 -16.16 -10.53 -46.26
C TYR A 254 -16.14 -12.05 -46.05
N ALA A 255 -16.74 -12.48 -44.95
CA ALA A 255 -17.08 -13.87 -44.62
C ALA A 255 -18.57 -14.11 -44.82
N LEU A 256 -18.93 -15.35 -45.18
CA LEU A 256 -20.32 -15.78 -45.28
C LEU A 256 -20.74 -16.49 -43.98
N LEU A 257 -21.61 -15.84 -43.19
CA LEU A 257 -22.22 -16.44 -42.00
C LEU A 257 -23.37 -17.37 -42.43
N ARG A 258 -23.15 -18.67 -42.27
CA ARG A 258 -24.26 -19.66 -42.37
C ARG A 258 -24.95 -19.72 -41.05
N GLY A 259 -26.26 -19.41 -41.04
CA GLY A 259 -27.08 -19.54 -39.84
C GLY A 259 -27.02 -20.97 -39.28
N ARG A 260 -26.65 -21.16 -38.02
CA ARG A 260 -26.81 -22.45 -37.33
C ARG A 260 -28.31 -22.67 -37.08
N GLY A 261 -28.91 -23.61 -37.82
CA GLY A 261 -30.19 -24.17 -37.41
C GLY A 261 -31.34 -24.06 -38.37
N TYR A 262 -31.17 -24.47 -39.63
CA TYR A 262 -32.31 -25.05 -40.38
C TYR A 262 -31.75 -25.97 -41.49
N GLN A 263 -31.88 -27.26 -41.29
CA GLN A 263 -31.75 -28.22 -42.42
C GLN A 263 -32.99 -28.02 -43.33
N GLY A 264 -32.79 -27.42 -44.50
CA GLY A 264 -33.80 -27.50 -45.55
C GLY A 264 -34.31 -26.21 -46.20
N ALA A 265 -33.80 -25.03 -45.88
CA ALA A 265 -34.10 -23.84 -46.68
C ALA A 265 -32.79 -23.21 -47.19
N ALA A 266 -32.75 -22.77 -48.44
CA ALA A 266 -31.64 -21.97 -48.99
C ALA A 266 -31.60 -20.64 -48.25
N GLY A 267 -31.02 -20.65 -47.04
CA GLY A 267 -30.88 -19.48 -46.19
C GLY A 267 -29.90 -18.52 -46.83
N HIS A 268 -30.29 -17.29 -47.02
CA HIS A 268 -29.39 -16.21 -47.44
C HIS A 268 -28.23 -16.12 -46.46
N ALA A 269 -27.05 -16.45 -46.93
CA ALA A 269 -25.82 -16.26 -46.15
C ALA A 269 -25.61 -14.75 -45.94
N THR A 270 -25.55 -14.31 -44.69
CA THR A 270 -25.30 -12.90 -44.38
C THR A 270 -23.79 -12.62 -44.58
N LYS A 271 -23.47 -11.55 -45.30
CA LYS A 271 -22.09 -11.07 -45.47
C LYS A 271 -21.67 -10.36 -44.18
N LYS A 272 -20.55 -10.77 -43.61
CA LYS A 272 -19.88 -10.04 -42.50
C LYS A 272 -18.59 -9.47 -43.04
N TYR A 273 -18.48 -8.16 -43.11
CA TYR A 273 -17.31 -7.48 -43.65
C TYR A 273 -16.17 -7.45 -42.65
N LEU A 274 -14.92 -7.56 -43.17
CA LEU A 274 -13.70 -7.56 -42.35
C LEU A 274 -13.47 -6.22 -41.69
N ASP A 275 -13.69 -5.14 -42.40
CA ASP A 275 -13.54 -3.75 -41.94
C ASP A 275 -14.59 -3.30 -40.92
N GLU A 276 -15.71 -4.05 -40.82
CA GLU A 276 -16.75 -3.86 -39.80
C GLU A 276 -16.57 -4.76 -38.57
N ASN A 277 -15.62 -5.68 -38.62
CA ASN A 277 -15.41 -6.63 -37.55
C ASN A 277 -14.37 -6.08 -36.57
N PRO A 278 -14.74 -5.78 -35.31
CA PRO A 278 -13.83 -5.21 -34.32
C PRO A 278 -12.70 -6.18 -33.88
N GLY A 279 -12.79 -7.45 -34.27
CA GLY A 279 -11.84 -8.49 -33.87
C GLY A 279 -12.49 -9.67 -33.16
N THR A 280 -11.69 -10.44 -32.47
CA THR A 280 -12.15 -11.57 -31.64
C THR A 280 -12.35 -11.08 -30.22
N PRO A 281 -13.56 -11.25 -29.61
CA PRO A 281 -13.79 -10.90 -28.24
C PRO A 281 -12.76 -11.56 -27.31
N ILE A 282 -12.27 -10.82 -26.34
CA ILE A 282 -11.37 -11.34 -25.31
C ILE A 282 -12.18 -12.25 -24.36
N THR A 283 -11.63 -13.42 -24.07
CA THR A 283 -12.22 -14.42 -23.16
C THR A 283 -11.66 -14.28 -21.75
N SER A 284 -12.07 -15.14 -20.84
CA SER A 284 -11.53 -15.19 -19.46
C SER A 284 -10.12 -15.79 -19.35
N LEU A 285 -9.56 -16.33 -20.42
CA LEU A 285 -8.17 -16.75 -20.46
C LEU A 285 -7.30 -15.61 -21.03
N TRP A 286 -6.43 -15.06 -20.19
CA TRP A 286 -5.54 -13.94 -20.53
C TRP A 286 -4.10 -14.43 -20.63
N ASP A 287 -3.72 -14.86 -21.79
CA ASP A 287 -2.41 -15.43 -22.10
C ASP A 287 -1.58 -14.60 -23.08
N ASP A 288 -2.04 -13.39 -23.40
CA ASP A 288 -1.36 -12.47 -24.32
C ASP A 288 0.01 -12.04 -23.78
N ASP A 289 1.03 -12.02 -24.63
CA ASP A 289 2.42 -11.69 -24.24
C ASP A 289 2.57 -10.25 -23.73
N ASN A 290 1.76 -9.30 -24.22
CA ASN A 290 1.78 -7.92 -23.76
C ASN A 290 1.23 -7.73 -22.33
N LEU A 291 0.57 -8.74 -21.75
CA LEU A 291 0.13 -8.74 -20.36
C LEU A 291 1.23 -9.22 -19.39
N GLN A 292 2.45 -9.39 -19.86
CA GLN A 292 3.57 -9.86 -19.05
C GLN A 292 4.59 -8.74 -18.86
N LEU A 293 5.01 -8.53 -17.62
CA LEU A 293 6.02 -7.53 -17.29
C LEU A 293 7.43 -8.11 -17.47
N ASN A 294 8.09 -7.78 -18.56
CA ASN A 294 9.47 -8.20 -18.82
C ASN A 294 10.48 -7.35 -18.01
N THR A 295 11.67 -7.92 -17.74
CA THR A 295 12.74 -7.24 -17.00
C THR A 295 13.26 -5.99 -17.70
N SER A 296 13.14 -5.91 -19.04
CA SER A 296 13.54 -4.78 -19.89
C SER A 296 12.40 -3.77 -20.15
N SER A 297 11.24 -3.95 -19.56
CA SER A 297 10.10 -3.05 -19.79
C SER A 297 10.37 -1.65 -19.27
N LYS A 298 10.12 -0.61 -20.09
CA LYS A 298 10.29 0.80 -19.72
C LYS A 298 9.31 1.29 -18.64
N GLU A 299 8.21 0.57 -18.45
CA GLU A 299 7.21 0.88 -17.42
C GLU A 299 7.62 0.38 -16.03
N ARG A 300 8.70 -0.40 -15.96
CA ARG A 300 9.16 -1.01 -14.72
C ARG A 300 9.68 0.06 -13.76
N VAL A 301 9.15 0.02 -12.54
CA VAL A 301 9.68 0.72 -11.37
C VAL A 301 10.29 -0.30 -10.41
N ASP A 302 11.16 0.13 -9.50
CA ASP A 302 11.81 -0.78 -8.55
C ASP A 302 10.81 -1.19 -7.42
N TYR A 303 9.69 -1.79 -7.83
CA TYR A 303 8.65 -2.32 -6.94
C TYR A 303 8.43 -3.82 -7.24
N ALA A 304 8.61 -4.66 -6.22
CA ALA A 304 8.75 -6.12 -6.41
C ALA A 304 7.53 -6.81 -7.03
N THR A 305 6.32 -6.31 -6.76
CA THR A 305 5.04 -6.92 -7.15
C THR A 305 4.31 -6.15 -8.24
N GLN A 306 5.02 -5.26 -8.97
CA GLN A 306 4.40 -4.47 -10.03
C GLN A 306 3.69 -5.33 -11.06
N LYS A 307 2.44 -4.97 -11.39
CA LYS A 307 1.68 -5.53 -12.50
C LYS A 307 1.92 -4.73 -13.79
N PRO A 308 1.76 -5.34 -14.98
CA PRO A 308 1.89 -4.63 -16.24
C PRO A 308 0.75 -3.64 -16.46
N GLU A 309 1.06 -2.47 -17.06
CA GLU A 309 0.05 -1.46 -17.38
C GLU A 309 -1.04 -2.01 -18.30
N ALA A 310 -0.69 -2.85 -19.26
CA ALA A 310 -1.64 -3.45 -20.19
C ALA A 310 -2.72 -4.31 -19.51
N LEU A 311 -2.40 -4.93 -18.35
CA LEU A 311 -3.38 -5.69 -17.56
C LEU A 311 -4.44 -4.75 -17.01
N LEU A 312 -4.01 -3.64 -16.39
CA LEU A 312 -4.92 -2.64 -15.81
C LEU A 312 -5.67 -1.87 -16.89
N GLU A 313 -5.02 -1.59 -18.02
CA GLU A 313 -5.68 -0.97 -19.17
C GLU A 313 -6.88 -1.79 -19.66
N ARG A 314 -6.72 -3.11 -19.76
CA ARG A 314 -7.79 -4.03 -20.16
C ARG A 314 -8.94 -3.99 -19.14
N ILE A 315 -8.67 -4.07 -17.86
CA ILE A 315 -9.67 -4.03 -16.79
C ILE A 315 -10.41 -2.69 -16.79
N ILE A 316 -9.67 -1.57 -16.80
CA ILE A 316 -10.24 -0.23 -16.72
C ILE A 316 -11.10 0.08 -17.93
N LYS A 317 -10.65 -0.27 -19.14
CA LYS A 317 -11.45 -0.11 -20.37
C LYS A 317 -12.71 -0.97 -20.37
N ALA A 318 -12.63 -2.20 -19.85
CA ALA A 318 -13.78 -3.11 -19.81
C ALA A 318 -14.89 -2.62 -18.88
N SER A 319 -14.54 -2.09 -17.70
CA SER A 319 -15.52 -1.85 -16.63
C SER A 319 -15.61 -0.40 -16.16
N SER A 320 -15.18 0.55 -16.99
CA SER A 320 -15.37 1.99 -16.72
C SER A 320 -15.39 2.82 -18.01
N ASN A 321 -15.93 4.03 -17.91
CA ASN A 321 -15.89 5.07 -18.95
C ASN A 321 -15.05 6.26 -18.50
N GLU A 322 -14.71 7.17 -19.43
CA GLU A 322 -13.98 8.40 -19.10
C GLU A 322 -14.72 9.23 -18.04
N GLY A 323 -13.95 9.84 -17.15
CA GLY A 323 -14.47 10.64 -16.04
C GLY A 323 -14.92 9.83 -14.81
N MET A 324 -15.08 8.51 -14.93
CA MET A 324 -15.41 7.62 -13.82
C MET A 324 -14.26 7.44 -12.84
N LEU A 325 -14.57 7.07 -11.60
CA LEU A 325 -13.64 6.92 -10.50
C LEU A 325 -13.19 5.47 -10.36
N VAL A 326 -11.89 5.24 -10.52
CA VAL A 326 -11.22 3.95 -10.35
C VAL A 326 -10.44 3.95 -9.04
N ALA A 327 -10.61 2.94 -8.20
CA ALA A 327 -9.89 2.83 -6.94
C ALA A 327 -9.08 1.53 -6.85
N ASP A 328 -7.92 1.66 -6.21
CA ASP A 328 -7.07 0.54 -5.79
C ASP A 328 -6.69 0.74 -4.33
N PHE A 329 -7.20 -0.13 -3.45
CA PHE A 329 -6.99 -0.04 -2.00
C PHE A 329 -5.78 -0.84 -1.51
N PHE A 330 -5.05 -1.47 -2.43
CA PHE A 330 -3.76 -2.15 -2.23
C PHE A 330 -2.83 -1.78 -3.38
N GLY A 331 -2.68 -0.48 -3.60
CA GLY A 331 -2.23 0.10 -4.87
C GLY A 331 -0.79 -0.19 -5.24
N GLY A 332 0.07 -0.58 -4.28
CA GLY A 332 1.44 -1.01 -4.51
C GLY A 332 2.25 -0.02 -5.35
N SER A 333 2.63 -0.40 -6.55
CA SER A 333 3.43 0.44 -7.46
C SER A 333 2.65 1.57 -8.16
N GLY A 334 1.35 1.76 -7.87
CA GLY A 334 0.52 2.81 -8.45
C GLY A 334 0.15 2.61 -9.93
N VAL A 335 0.26 1.38 -10.43
CA VAL A 335 -0.05 1.10 -11.84
C VAL A 335 -1.52 1.40 -12.16
N THR A 336 -2.44 1.04 -11.28
CA THR A 336 -3.89 1.28 -11.45
C THR A 336 -4.19 2.77 -11.60
N ALA A 337 -3.69 3.60 -10.67
CA ALA A 337 -3.87 5.06 -10.70
C ALA A 337 -3.26 5.68 -11.96
N THR A 338 -2.04 5.26 -12.33
CA THR A 338 -1.34 5.76 -13.53
C THR A 338 -2.11 5.45 -14.81
N VAL A 339 -2.62 4.22 -14.96
CA VAL A 339 -3.38 3.82 -16.13
C VAL A 339 -4.75 4.50 -16.16
N ALA A 340 -5.43 4.62 -15.00
CA ALA A 340 -6.68 5.36 -14.89
C ALA A 340 -6.50 6.81 -15.38
N SER A 341 -5.47 7.50 -14.90
CA SER A 341 -5.12 8.87 -15.32
C SER A 341 -4.87 8.95 -16.83
N LYS A 342 -4.04 8.06 -17.39
CA LYS A 342 -3.75 8.02 -18.84
C LYS A 342 -5.00 7.81 -19.70
N LEU A 343 -5.99 7.12 -19.17
CA LEU A 343 -7.25 6.82 -19.85
C LEU A 343 -8.36 7.86 -19.57
N GLY A 344 -8.06 8.98 -18.91
CA GLY A 344 -9.04 10.03 -18.60
C GLY A 344 -10.03 9.64 -17.49
N ARG A 345 -9.68 8.68 -16.63
CA ARG A 345 -10.44 8.33 -15.42
C ARG A 345 -9.88 9.08 -14.23
N LYS A 346 -10.74 9.33 -13.25
CA LYS A 346 -10.30 9.74 -11.90
C LYS A 346 -9.77 8.51 -11.17
N PHE A 347 -8.93 8.75 -10.17
CA PHE A 347 -8.35 7.63 -9.43
C PHE A 347 -8.26 7.90 -7.93
N ILE A 348 -8.32 6.79 -7.18
CA ILE A 348 -7.94 6.69 -5.78
C ILE A 348 -6.92 5.56 -5.67
N HIS A 349 -5.74 5.90 -5.20
CA HIS A 349 -4.71 4.96 -4.79
C HIS A 349 -4.65 4.96 -3.27
N CYS A 350 -4.70 3.80 -2.65
CA CYS A 350 -4.52 3.65 -1.22
C CYS A 350 -3.53 2.53 -0.93
N ASP A 351 -2.58 2.82 -0.05
CA ASP A 351 -1.63 1.85 0.46
C ASP A 351 -1.11 2.29 1.83
N ILE A 352 -0.72 1.33 2.66
CA ILE A 352 -0.10 1.60 3.96
C ILE A 352 1.39 1.93 3.84
N GLY A 353 2.05 1.41 2.79
CA GLY A 353 3.49 1.50 2.60
C GLY A 353 3.94 2.86 2.10
N VAL A 354 4.83 3.54 2.83
CA VAL A 354 5.46 4.80 2.39
C VAL A 354 6.03 4.65 0.97
N ASN A 355 6.76 3.56 0.71
CA ASN A 355 7.34 3.29 -0.61
C ASN A 355 6.30 3.19 -1.74
N SER A 356 5.09 2.70 -1.44
CA SER A 356 3.99 2.66 -2.40
C SER A 356 3.53 4.08 -2.74
N ILE A 357 3.31 4.90 -1.72
CA ILE A 357 2.88 6.30 -1.88
C ILE A 357 3.89 7.09 -2.69
N GLU A 358 5.17 7.01 -2.35
CA GLU A 358 6.25 7.72 -3.04
C GLU A 358 6.40 7.26 -4.50
N THR A 359 6.45 5.95 -4.71
CA THR A 359 6.54 5.39 -6.07
C THR A 359 5.35 5.83 -6.92
N THR A 360 4.15 5.82 -6.35
CA THR A 360 2.92 6.24 -7.04
C THR A 360 2.93 7.74 -7.32
N ARG A 361 3.30 8.55 -6.33
CA ARG A 361 3.43 10.00 -6.47
C ARG A 361 4.37 10.36 -7.60
N ASP A 362 5.59 9.80 -7.60
CA ASP A 362 6.61 10.09 -8.61
C ASP A 362 6.18 9.62 -10.01
N ARG A 363 5.49 8.48 -10.08
CA ARG A 363 4.96 7.94 -11.33
C ARG A 363 3.83 8.78 -11.91
N LEU A 364 2.90 9.23 -11.07
CA LEU A 364 1.79 10.11 -11.45
C LEU A 364 2.29 11.49 -11.87
N ARG A 365 3.25 12.06 -11.14
CA ARG A 365 3.88 13.32 -11.50
C ARG A 365 4.60 13.24 -12.84
N LYS A 366 5.35 12.18 -13.10
CA LYS A 366 5.96 11.90 -14.41
C LYS A 366 4.92 11.79 -15.53
N ALA A 367 3.73 11.27 -15.23
CA ALA A 367 2.62 11.18 -16.17
C ALA A 367 1.87 12.51 -16.37
N GLY A 368 2.22 13.56 -15.61
CA GLY A 368 1.56 14.87 -15.65
C GLY A 368 0.17 14.89 -15.00
N ALA A 369 -0.11 13.95 -14.09
CA ALA A 369 -1.36 13.90 -13.35
C ALA A 369 -1.39 14.95 -12.23
N GLU A 370 -2.58 15.45 -11.92
CA GLU A 370 -2.82 16.31 -10.76
C GLU A 370 -3.58 15.51 -9.69
N PHE A 371 -3.14 15.58 -8.44
CA PHE A 371 -3.70 14.80 -7.34
C PHE A 371 -3.33 15.37 -5.97
N GLU A 372 -4.00 14.88 -4.93
CA GLU A 372 -3.68 15.16 -3.53
C GLU A 372 -3.11 13.93 -2.86
N VAL A 373 -2.04 14.10 -2.08
CA VAL A 373 -1.49 13.07 -1.19
C VAL A 373 -2.00 13.34 0.21
N THR A 374 -2.67 12.38 0.79
CA THR A 374 -3.31 12.49 2.10
C THR A 374 -2.93 11.30 2.98
N GLU A 375 -2.57 11.56 4.22
CA GLU A 375 -2.32 10.52 5.20
C GLU A 375 -3.53 10.35 6.11
N ILE A 376 -3.92 9.09 6.33
CA ILE A 376 -4.95 8.69 7.27
C ILE A 376 -4.25 8.00 8.43
N LYS A 377 -4.13 8.71 9.55
CA LYS A 377 -3.51 8.22 10.78
C LYS A 377 -4.56 7.46 11.59
N ASP A 378 -4.37 6.16 11.68
CA ASP A 378 -5.20 5.27 12.48
C ASP A 378 -4.34 4.24 13.21
N GLY A 379 -4.92 3.50 14.14
CA GLY A 379 -4.20 2.45 14.87
C GLY A 379 -4.17 1.10 14.15
N VAL A 380 -4.85 0.94 13.01
CA VAL A 380 -5.08 -0.37 12.36
C VAL A 380 -3.78 -0.96 11.82
N SER A 381 -2.87 -0.12 11.35
CA SER A 381 -1.55 -0.55 10.85
C SER A 381 -0.75 -1.36 11.85
N LEU A 382 -0.95 -1.11 13.15
CA LEU A 382 -0.29 -1.83 14.25
C LEU A 382 -0.71 -3.30 14.34
N TYR A 383 -1.88 -3.65 13.84
CA TYR A 383 -2.43 -5.01 13.91
C TYR A 383 -2.01 -5.92 12.77
N ARG A 384 -1.26 -5.42 11.80
CA ARG A 384 -0.87 -6.17 10.61
C ARG A 384 0.14 -7.28 10.88
N ASN A 385 1.07 -7.05 11.81
CA ASN A 385 2.01 -8.07 12.30
C ASN A 385 2.14 -7.96 13.83
N PRO A 386 1.16 -8.49 14.59
CA PRO A 386 1.00 -8.17 15.99
C PRO A 386 2.19 -8.61 16.87
N VAL A 387 2.84 -9.74 16.57
CA VAL A 387 3.96 -10.23 17.38
C VAL A 387 5.17 -9.30 17.28
N GLN A 388 5.63 -9.03 16.07
CA GLN A 388 6.78 -8.13 15.85
C GLN A 388 6.48 -6.71 16.30
N THR A 389 5.22 -6.27 16.12
CA THR A 389 4.79 -4.94 16.53
C THR A 389 4.77 -4.81 18.04
N MET A 390 4.33 -5.82 18.80
CA MET A 390 4.37 -5.81 20.26
C MET A 390 5.79 -5.70 20.80
N ASP A 391 6.73 -6.49 20.29
CA ASP A 391 8.13 -6.43 20.71
C ASP A 391 8.75 -5.06 20.41
N LYS A 392 8.45 -4.51 19.25
CA LYS A 392 8.89 -3.18 18.86
C LYS A 392 8.27 -2.09 19.74
N LEU A 393 6.96 -2.15 19.99
CA LEU A 393 6.24 -1.20 20.86
C LEU A 393 6.85 -1.18 22.26
N LYS A 394 7.11 -2.35 22.85
CA LYS A 394 7.75 -2.44 24.17
C LYS A 394 9.13 -1.76 24.18
N SER A 395 9.91 -1.93 23.12
CA SER A 395 11.23 -1.29 23.01
C SER A 395 11.17 0.22 22.82
N LEU A 396 10.06 0.76 22.31
CA LEU A 396 9.86 2.18 22.04
C LEU A 396 9.33 2.95 23.27
N ILE A 397 8.78 2.26 24.28
CA ILE A 397 8.30 2.91 25.51
C ILE A 397 9.49 3.17 26.43
N PRO A 398 9.87 4.44 26.65
CA PRO A 398 11.04 4.76 27.44
C PRO A 398 10.94 4.23 28.88
N GLY A 399 11.96 3.46 29.29
CA GLY A 399 12.05 2.95 30.65
C GLY A 399 11.18 1.73 30.97
N LEU A 400 10.42 1.21 29.99
CA LEU A 400 9.66 -0.02 30.18
C LEU A 400 10.59 -1.23 30.37
N ARG A 401 10.40 -1.96 31.44
CA ARG A 401 11.16 -3.18 31.79
C ARG A 401 10.20 -4.31 32.10
N ASN A 402 10.61 -5.53 31.76
CA ASN A 402 9.89 -6.71 32.24
C ASN A 402 9.97 -6.76 33.77
N GLU A 403 8.85 -7.11 34.42
CA GLU A 403 8.74 -7.18 35.87
C GLU A 403 8.09 -8.49 36.28
N ASP A 404 8.89 -9.40 36.84
CA ASP A 404 8.41 -10.75 37.23
C ASP A 404 7.40 -10.72 38.39
N ALA A 405 7.33 -9.58 39.11
CA ALA A 405 6.38 -9.39 40.23
C ALA A 405 4.96 -9.03 39.75
N LEU A 406 4.78 -8.77 38.46
CA LEU A 406 3.49 -8.41 37.90
C LEU A 406 2.85 -9.62 37.22
N ASP A 407 1.54 -9.71 37.29
CA ASP A 407 0.74 -10.68 36.56
C ASP A 407 0.84 -10.42 35.03
N LYS A 408 0.49 -11.44 34.24
CA LYS A 408 0.50 -11.41 32.77
C LYS A 408 -0.43 -10.35 32.14
N PHE A 409 -1.27 -9.70 32.92
CA PHE A 409 -2.10 -8.60 32.48
C PHE A 409 -1.28 -7.33 32.21
N TRP A 410 -0.18 -7.17 32.95
CA TRP A 410 0.74 -6.06 32.83
C TRP A 410 1.94 -6.44 31.96
N GLU A 411 2.29 -5.60 31.02
CA GLU A 411 3.40 -5.85 30.09
C GLU A 411 4.78 -5.51 30.67
N GLY A 412 4.81 -4.96 31.86
CA GLY A 412 6.02 -4.58 32.59
C GLY A 412 5.79 -3.36 33.47
N SER A 413 6.86 -2.69 33.89
CA SER A 413 6.79 -1.48 34.69
C SER A 413 7.79 -0.41 34.21
N ILE A 414 7.46 0.85 34.53
CA ILE A 414 8.37 2.00 34.44
C ILE A 414 8.71 2.41 35.87
N HIS A 415 10.01 2.61 36.15
CA HIS A 415 10.44 3.05 37.46
C HIS A 415 10.59 4.58 37.49
N ASP A 416 9.71 5.23 38.23
CA ASP A 416 9.80 6.68 38.53
C ASP A 416 10.49 6.93 39.87
N THR A 417 11.32 7.96 39.95
CA THR A 417 12.07 8.29 41.16
C THR A 417 11.22 8.78 42.32
N LYS A 418 10.00 9.29 42.07
CA LYS A 418 9.09 9.85 43.06
C LYS A 418 7.90 8.93 43.37
N GLU A 419 7.42 8.25 42.33
CA GLU A 419 6.19 7.44 42.41
C GLU A 419 6.49 5.95 42.54
N GLY A 420 7.74 5.54 42.34
CA GLY A 420 8.16 4.15 42.42
C GLY A 420 7.88 3.34 41.17
N MET A 421 7.44 2.11 41.33
CA MET A 421 7.09 1.22 40.25
C MET A 421 5.72 1.59 39.68
N LEU A 422 5.67 1.85 38.37
CA LEU A 422 4.45 2.18 37.63
C LEU A 422 4.13 1.00 36.69
N PRO A 423 3.21 0.11 37.03
CA PRO A 423 2.75 -0.95 36.12
C PRO A 423 2.19 -0.39 34.81
N VAL A 424 2.51 -1.03 33.72
CA VAL A 424 2.15 -0.59 32.37
C VAL A 424 1.26 -1.62 31.70
N TYR A 425 0.06 -1.20 31.33
CA TYR A 425 -0.83 -1.96 30.46
C TYR A 425 -0.62 -1.55 29.01
N LEU A 426 -0.46 -2.54 28.14
CA LEU A 426 -0.47 -2.36 26.68
C LEU A 426 -1.61 -3.19 26.08
N PRO A 427 -2.31 -2.69 25.05
CA PRO A 427 -3.27 -3.48 24.31
C PRO A 427 -2.57 -4.68 23.68
N ASN A 428 -3.06 -5.87 23.92
CA ASN A 428 -2.54 -7.06 23.25
C ASN A 428 -3.02 -7.09 21.79
N LEU A 429 -2.14 -6.84 20.86
CA LEU A 429 -2.47 -6.82 19.43
C LEU A 429 -2.96 -8.18 18.91
N MET A 430 -2.71 -9.27 19.64
CA MET A 430 -3.20 -10.60 19.34
C MET A 430 -4.65 -10.82 19.79
N ASP A 431 -5.12 -10.03 20.76
CA ASP A 431 -6.46 -10.14 21.34
C ASP A 431 -7.34 -8.98 20.89
N SER A 432 -8.33 -9.32 20.09
CA SER A 432 -9.27 -8.32 19.55
C SER A 432 -10.12 -7.61 20.61
N SER A 433 -10.28 -8.20 21.80
CA SER A 433 -11.04 -7.59 22.90
C SER A 433 -10.31 -6.42 23.59
N THR A 434 -9.00 -6.29 23.37
CA THR A 434 -8.17 -5.23 23.94
C THR A 434 -7.90 -4.07 22.97
N ARG A 435 -8.39 -4.14 21.77
CA ARG A 435 -8.12 -3.14 20.71
C ARG A 435 -8.74 -1.78 20.98
N LEU A 436 -9.95 -1.78 21.55
CA LEU A 436 -10.69 -0.56 21.86
C LEU A 436 -10.77 -0.39 23.37
N LEU A 437 -10.23 0.70 23.90
CA LEU A 437 -10.44 1.06 25.29
C LEU A 437 -11.85 1.64 25.45
N ASP A 438 -12.76 0.78 25.91
CA ASP A 438 -14.12 1.11 26.27
C ASP A 438 -14.35 0.97 27.78
N THR A 439 -15.54 1.27 28.25
CA THR A 439 -15.89 1.14 29.65
C THR A 439 -15.81 -0.32 30.14
N ALA A 440 -16.04 -1.30 29.30
CA ALA A 440 -15.97 -2.72 29.66
C ALA A 440 -14.51 -3.14 29.92
N LEU A 441 -13.59 -2.79 29.00
CA LEU A 441 -12.16 -3.05 29.20
C LEU A 441 -11.61 -2.26 30.40
N MET A 442 -11.99 -0.99 30.55
CA MET A 442 -11.56 -0.18 31.69
C MET A 442 -12.05 -0.78 33.01
N ASN A 443 -13.26 -1.30 33.06
CA ASN A 443 -13.79 -1.98 34.25
C ASN A 443 -12.99 -3.25 34.57
N ARG A 444 -12.60 -4.03 33.58
CA ARG A 444 -11.72 -5.21 33.77
C ARG A 444 -10.37 -4.78 34.36
N ILE A 445 -9.76 -3.72 33.83
CA ILE A 445 -8.50 -3.20 34.37
C ILE A 445 -8.66 -2.84 35.84
N MET A 446 -9.72 -2.12 36.21
CA MET A 446 -9.94 -1.67 37.57
C MET A 446 -10.31 -2.80 38.52
N LYS A 447 -11.10 -3.78 38.11
CA LYS A 447 -11.66 -4.80 39.02
C LYS A 447 -10.89 -6.13 39.02
N GLU A 448 -10.14 -6.42 37.94
CA GLU A 448 -9.41 -7.68 37.80
C GLU A 448 -7.89 -7.47 37.92
N ALA A 449 -7.32 -6.44 37.29
CA ALA A 449 -5.88 -6.28 37.22
C ALA A 449 -5.27 -5.40 38.32
N ILE A 450 -5.94 -4.33 38.72
CA ILE A 450 -5.44 -3.43 39.77
C ILE A 450 -5.39 -4.10 41.17
N PRO A 451 -6.38 -4.93 41.59
CA PRO A 451 -6.33 -5.58 42.89
C PRO A 451 -5.14 -6.53 43.10
N ASP A 452 -4.58 -7.07 42.03
CA ASP A 452 -3.45 -8.02 42.10
C ASP A 452 -2.08 -7.33 42.06
N LEU A 453 -2.05 -5.99 42.10
CA LEU A 453 -0.80 -5.24 42.09
C LEU A 453 -0.09 -5.29 43.45
N PRO A 454 1.26 -5.23 43.47
CA PRO A 454 2.04 -5.19 44.69
C PRO A 454 1.65 -4.02 45.62
N ASP A 455 1.73 -4.28 46.91
CA ASP A 455 1.49 -3.25 47.95
C ASP A 455 2.38 -2.03 47.73
N GLY A 456 1.79 -0.86 47.83
CA GLY A 456 2.50 0.42 47.63
C GLY A 456 2.47 0.97 46.21
N THR A 457 1.84 0.29 45.26
CA THR A 457 1.56 0.86 43.93
C THR A 457 0.66 2.08 44.06
N LYS A 458 1.11 3.23 43.56
CA LYS A 458 0.37 4.50 43.65
C LYS A 458 -0.33 4.86 42.35
N LYS A 459 0.24 4.39 41.23
CA LYS A 459 -0.17 4.79 39.90
C LYS A 459 0.07 3.68 38.88
N VAL A 460 -0.82 3.58 37.91
CA VAL A 460 -0.67 2.69 36.74
C VAL A 460 -0.79 3.49 35.46
N ILE A 461 -0.10 3.02 34.40
CA ILE A 461 -0.16 3.63 33.09
C ILE A 461 -0.91 2.67 32.16
N VAL A 462 -1.98 3.18 31.56
CA VAL A 462 -2.79 2.43 30.59
C VAL A 462 -2.61 3.05 29.22
N TYR A 463 -1.87 2.37 28.35
CA TYR A 463 -1.79 2.76 26.96
C TYR A 463 -3.01 2.25 26.20
N TYR A 464 -3.48 3.06 25.26
CA TYR A 464 -4.54 2.69 24.33
C TYR A 464 -4.13 3.03 22.90
N ILE A 465 -4.66 2.28 21.93
CA ILE A 465 -4.55 2.57 20.50
C ILE A 465 -5.81 3.32 20.07
N ASP A 466 -6.95 2.76 20.45
CA ASP A 466 -8.27 3.33 20.21
C ASP A 466 -9.03 3.50 21.50
N ILE A 467 -9.85 4.53 21.59
CA ILE A 467 -10.66 4.84 22.74
C ILE A 467 -12.05 5.32 22.32
N THR A 468 -13.10 4.87 23.01
CA THR A 468 -14.48 5.25 22.66
C THR A 468 -14.71 6.76 22.74
N ASP A 469 -14.48 7.33 23.93
CA ASP A 469 -14.44 8.75 24.23
C ASP A 469 -13.57 8.96 25.47
N ILE A 470 -12.51 9.73 25.34
CA ILE A 470 -11.57 9.95 26.44
C ILE A 470 -12.23 10.64 27.65
N LYS A 471 -13.23 11.47 27.40
CA LYS A 471 -13.96 12.17 28.48
C LYS A 471 -14.88 11.20 29.23
N GLU A 472 -15.57 10.35 28.48
CA GLU A 472 -16.42 9.30 29.03
C GLU A 472 -15.60 8.32 29.90
N ILE A 473 -14.46 7.85 29.35
CA ILE A 473 -13.59 6.93 30.10
C ILE A 473 -12.99 7.59 31.35
N LYS A 474 -12.53 8.84 31.26
CA LYS A 474 -12.04 9.57 32.45
C LYS A 474 -13.13 9.78 33.50
N GLN A 475 -14.36 10.08 33.06
CA GLN A 475 -15.49 10.19 33.97
C GLN A 475 -15.82 8.84 34.63
N PHE A 476 -15.82 7.76 33.83
CA PHE A 476 -16.04 6.40 34.32
C PHE A 476 -14.96 5.99 35.34
N ILE A 477 -13.68 6.27 35.08
CA ILE A 477 -12.61 6.03 36.05
C ILE A 477 -12.87 6.79 37.36
N LYS A 478 -13.24 8.07 37.28
CA LYS A 478 -13.50 8.89 38.44
C LYS A 478 -14.68 8.38 39.31
N GLU A 479 -15.69 7.80 38.66
CA GLU A 479 -16.90 7.28 39.31
C GLU A 479 -16.73 5.87 39.86
N GLN A 480 -15.95 5.03 39.20
CA GLN A 480 -15.87 3.59 39.45
C GLN A 480 -14.56 3.13 40.09
N ASN A 481 -13.52 3.97 40.07
CA ASN A 481 -12.25 3.65 40.73
C ASN A 481 -12.37 3.87 42.25
N ASP A 482 -12.56 2.81 42.97
CA ASP A 482 -12.63 2.76 44.43
C ASP A 482 -11.27 2.49 45.10
N THR A 483 -10.19 2.43 44.29
CA THR A 483 -8.81 2.28 44.77
C THR A 483 -8.15 3.66 44.97
N LEU A 484 -7.03 3.67 45.70
CA LEU A 484 -6.18 4.86 45.85
C LEU A 484 -5.16 4.98 44.70
N ILE A 485 -5.20 4.05 43.72
CA ILE A 485 -4.27 4.01 42.63
C ILE A 485 -4.74 4.94 41.51
N GLU A 486 -3.89 5.87 41.11
CA GLU A 486 -4.13 6.75 39.98
C GLU A 486 -4.00 5.99 38.68
N ILE A 487 -4.94 6.20 37.74
CA ILE A 487 -4.90 5.61 36.40
C ILE A 487 -4.57 6.70 35.37
N GLU A 488 -3.38 6.62 34.77
CA GLU A 488 -2.96 7.53 33.71
C GLU A 488 -3.20 6.90 32.34
N LEU A 489 -3.99 7.57 31.49
CA LEU A 489 -4.25 7.15 30.14
C LEU A 489 -3.23 7.78 29.18
N ARG A 490 -2.55 6.98 28.36
CA ARG A 490 -1.61 7.44 27.35
C ARG A 490 -1.97 6.89 25.97
N ASP A 491 -1.96 7.77 24.97
CA ASP A 491 -2.14 7.37 23.58
C ASP A 491 -0.85 6.74 23.07
N LEU A 492 -0.96 5.48 22.60
CA LEU A 492 0.18 4.73 22.09
C LEU A 492 0.68 5.29 20.75
N LYS A 493 -0.18 5.99 20.00
CA LYS A 493 0.21 6.67 18.76
C LYS A 493 1.29 7.72 19.01
N ASN A 494 1.19 8.47 20.12
CA ASN A 494 2.21 9.45 20.50
C ASN A 494 3.59 8.83 20.74
N VAL A 495 3.65 7.57 21.14
CA VAL A 495 4.93 6.84 21.28
C VAL A 495 5.51 6.53 19.92
N LEU A 496 4.67 6.25 18.94
CA LEU A 496 5.07 5.95 17.56
C LEU A 496 5.47 7.23 16.82
N ASP A 497 4.71 8.31 16.99
CA ASP A 497 4.98 9.61 16.37
C ASP A 497 6.29 10.25 16.89
N ASN A 498 6.63 10.04 18.16
CA ASN A 498 7.90 10.52 18.75
C ASN A 498 9.14 9.72 18.32
N VAL A 499 8.98 8.68 17.52
CA VAL A 499 10.09 7.82 17.04
C VAL A 499 10.53 8.19 15.63
N VAL A 500 9.84 9.09 14.96
CA VAL A 500 10.38 9.73 13.75
C VAL A 500 11.51 10.65 14.21
N VAL A 501 12.72 10.08 14.28
CA VAL A 501 13.94 10.89 14.39
C VAL A 501 14.04 11.63 13.06
N GLU A 502 13.81 12.93 13.10
CA GLU A 502 14.01 13.79 11.93
C GLU A 502 15.46 13.66 11.48
N ASP A 503 15.68 13.54 10.18
CA ASP A 503 17.01 13.53 9.62
C ASP A 503 17.62 14.93 9.76
N ASP A 504 18.92 15.00 10.00
CA ASP A 504 19.65 16.27 10.09
C ASP A 504 20.27 16.65 8.75
N ALA A 505 20.19 17.94 8.37
CA ALA A 505 20.80 18.47 7.15
C ALA A 505 21.46 19.83 7.38
N GLU A 506 22.66 19.98 6.84
CA GLU A 506 23.33 21.27 6.72
C GLU A 506 23.23 21.75 5.27
N PHE A 507 22.75 22.95 5.06
CA PHE A 507 22.53 23.50 3.72
C PHE A 507 22.75 25.01 3.67
N ASP A 508 23.08 25.50 2.47
CA ASP A 508 23.21 26.92 2.14
C ASP A 508 22.15 27.34 1.12
N VAL A 509 21.57 28.51 1.31
CA VAL A 509 20.60 29.12 0.37
C VAL A 509 21.21 30.37 -0.23
N LYS A 510 21.35 30.42 -1.56
CA LYS A 510 21.96 31.56 -2.27
C LYS A 510 21.23 31.83 -3.58
N GLU A 511 21.19 33.11 -3.98
CA GLU A 511 20.83 33.49 -5.33
C GLU A 511 22.05 33.34 -6.24
N VAL A 512 21.94 32.57 -7.29
CA VAL A 512 23.02 32.28 -8.23
C VAL A 512 22.59 32.59 -9.67
N GLN A 513 23.52 32.94 -10.52
CA GLN A 513 23.29 33.06 -11.95
C GLN A 513 23.96 31.88 -12.65
N PRO A 514 23.19 30.91 -13.21
CA PRO A 514 23.76 29.79 -13.92
C PRO A 514 24.55 30.25 -15.15
N GLU A 515 25.63 29.54 -15.47
CA GLU A 515 26.41 29.85 -16.68
C GLU A 515 25.57 29.70 -17.94
N GLY A 516 25.44 30.79 -18.72
CA GLY A 516 24.66 30.81 -19.95
C GLY A 516 23.20 31.22 -19.79
N ASP A 517 22.71 31.44 -18.57
CA ASP A 517 21.35 31.91 -18.32
C ASP A 517 21.29 33.42 -18.08
N ALA A 518 20.24 34.06 -18.60
CA ALA A 518 20.00 35.50 -18.41
C ALA A 518 19.34 35.81 -17.04
N PHE A 519 18.78 34.81 -16.38
CA PHE A 519 18.01 34.96 -15.14
C PHE A 519 18.76 34.34 -13.96
N LYS A 520 18.62 34.97 -12.80
CA LYS A 520 19.08 34.41 -11.53
C LYS A 520 18.07 33.42 -11.01
N VAL A 521 18.56 32.40 -10.33
CA VAL A 521 17.77 31.38 -9.64
C VAL A 521 18.21 31.25 -8.20
N TRP A 522 17.32 30.78 -7.36
CA TRP A 522 17.66 30.38 -5.99
C TRP A 522 18.23 28.98 -6.00
N GLN A 523 19.34 28.78 -5.29
CA GLN A 523 19.98 27.48 -5.14
C GLN A 523 20.07 27.13 -3.66
N VAL A 524 19.64 25.92 -3.32
CA VAL A 524 19.85 25.28 -2.03
C VAL A 524 20.89 24.18 -2.23
N SER A 525 22.03 24.32 -1.59
CA SER A 525 23.14 23.37 -1.64
C SER A 525 23.21 22.60 -0.34
N ILE A 526 23.18 21.26 -0.43
CA ILE A 526 23.25 20.37 0.74
C ILE A 526 24.72 20.09 0.99
N ASN A 527 25.20 20.47 2.17
CA ASN A 527 26.61 20.31 2.57
C ASN A 527 26.83 18.98 3.30
N ARG A 528 25.86 18.59 4.14
CA ARG A 528 25.85 17.36 4.91
C ARG A 528 24.42 16.89 5.15
N PHE A 529 24.26 15.58 5.24
CA PHE A 529 23.00 14.96 5.59
C PHE A 529 23.27 13.78 6.51
N PHE A 530 22.45 13.58 7.52
CA PHE A 530 22.59 12.48 8.48
C PHE A 530 21.21 11.88 8.79
N SER A 531 21.10 10.57 8.61
CA SER A 531 19.91 9.80 8.97
C SER A 531 20.26 8.66 9.91
N ASP A 532 19.82 8.75 11.16
CA ASP A 532 20.02 7.70 12.16
C ASP A 532 19.42 6.35 11.71
N ARG A 533 18.27 6.40 11.04
CA ARG A 533 17.60 5.19 10.50
C ARG A 533 18.42 4.53 9.41
N VAL A 534 18.93 5.29 8.45
CA VAL A 534 19.75 4.77 7.35
C VAL A 534 21.03 4.15 7.92
N ASN A 535 21.69 4.85 8.83
CA ASN A 535 22.91 4.37 9.46
C ASN A 535 22.70 3.06 10.23
N LYS A 536 21.66 2.97 11.04
CA LYS A 536 21.31 1.71 11.76
C LYS A 536 21.02 0.57 10.79
N LYS A 537 20.33 0.81 9.68
CA LYS A 537 20.06 -0.22 8.66
C LYS A 537 21.32 -0.72 7.98
N ILE A 538 22.25 0.17 7.69
CA ILE A 538 23.55 -0.19 7.11
C ILE A 538 24.38 -1.00 8.12
N GLU A 539 24.40 -0.61 9.38
CA GLU A 539 25.07 -1.36 10.45
C GLU A 539 24.50 -2.77 10.61
N GLU A 540 23.17 -2.90 10.68
CA GLU A 540 22.49 -4.20 10.74
C GLU A 540 22.82 -5.08 9.53
N PHE A 541 22.84 -4.49 8.32
CA PHE A 541 23.23 -5.20 7.10
C PHE A 541 24.68 -5.68 7.18
N ASN A 542 25.59 -4.79 7.53
CA ASN A 542 27.02 -5.10 7.66
C ASN A 542 27.27 -6.21 8.67
N LEU A 543 26.62 -6.19 9.84
CA LEU A 543 26.73 -7.24 10.86
C LEU A 543 26.21 -8.60 10.35
N LYS A 544 25.03 -8.64 9.72
CA LYS A 544 24.47 -9.86 9.15
C LYS A 544 25.35 -10.44 8.04
N ALA A 545 25.81 -9.58 7.14
CA ALA A 545 26.66 -10.00 6.03
C ALA A 545 28.05 -10.48 6.51
N GLN A 546 28.62 -9.87 7.55
CA GLN A 546 29.84 -10.35 8.20
C GLN A 546 29.67 -11.73 8.81
N GLN A 547 28.55 -11.99 9.50
CA GLN A 547 28.24 -13.30 10.06
C GLN A 547 28.07 -14.37 8.97
N GLN A 548 27.45 -14.02 7.84
CA GLN A 548 27.32 -14.93 6.69
C GLN A 548 28.66 -15.19 6.01
N SER A 549 29.51 -14.20 5.90
CA SER A 549 30.87 -14.31 5.37
C SER A 549 31.70 -15.30 6.20
N LEU A 550 31.68 -15.18 7.52
CA LEU A 550 32.35 -16.11 8.43
C LEU A 550 31.89 -17.57 8.26
N LYS A 551 30.59 -17.79 7.94
CA LYS A 551 30.04 -19.13 7.71
C LYS A 551 30.34 -19.68 6.31
N SER A 552 30.38 -18.82 5.29
CA SER A 552 30.51 -19.20 3.87
C SER A 552 31.92 -19.12 3.32
N GLY A 553 32.84 -18.46 4.02
CA GLY A 553 34.22 -18.20 3.55
C GLY A 553 34.33 -17.20 2.40
N LYS A 554 33.23 -16.49 2.08
CA LYS A 554 33.24 -15.43 1.05
C LYS A 554 33.73 -14.11 1.62
N VAL A 555 34.51 -13.35 0.86
CA VAL A 555 34.95 -12.01 1.27
C VAL A 555 33.73 -11.08 1.31
N PHE A 556 33.63 -10.33 2.40
CA PHE A 556 32.58 -9.31 2.58
C PHE A 556 33.21 -7.92 2.59
N ASN A 557 32.65 -7.03 1.75
CA ASN A 557 33.00 -5.63 1.74
C ASN A 557 31.87 -4.85 2.44
N PRO A 558 32.13 -4.18 3.58
CA PRO A 558 31.11 -3.42 4.28
C PRO A 558 30.65 -2.22 3.46
N ILE A 559 29.37 -1.85 3.61
CA ILE A 559 28.87 -0.57 3.13
C ILE A 559 29.41 0.52 4.06
N THR A 560 30.13 1.49 3.51
CA THR A 560 30.63 2.67 4.21
C THR A 560 30.11 3.92 3.51
N LEU A 561 29.67 4.89 4.28
CA LEU A 561 29.21 6.19 3.79
C LEU A 561 30.38 7.21 3.80
N SER A 562 30.22 8.27 3.03
CA SER A 562 31.10 9.43 3.10
C SER A 562 30.88 10.23 4.39
N GLU A 563 31.74 11.20 4.69
CA GLU A 563 31.57 12.07 5.86
C GLU A 563 30.32 12.97 5.74
N GLU A 564 29.92 13.28 4.53
CA GLU A 564 28.75 14.12 4.26
C GLU A 564 27.44 13.34 4.09
N GLU A 565 27.51 12.03 3.89
CA GLU A 565 26.38 11.10 3.71
C GLU A 565 25.37 11.49 2.62
N LEU A 566 25.75 12.31 1.64
CA LEU A 566 24.87 12.80 0.58
C LEU A 566 24.34 11.66 -0.31
N GLU A 567 25.06 10.55 -0.40
CA GLU A 567 24.65 9.33 -1.11
C GLU A 567 23.42 8.62 -0.51
N THR A 568 22.96 9.08 0.64
CA THR A 568 21.76 8.58 1.31
C THR A 568 20.50 9.38 0.99
N ILE A 569 20.63 10.44 0.17
CA ILE A 569 19.48 11.24 -0.29
C ILE A 569 18.97 10.68 -1.62
N GLU A 570 17.65 10.51 -1.73
CA GLU A 570 17.02 10.09 -2.99
C GLU A 570 16.15 11.16 -3.64
N PHE A 571 15.65 12.13 -2.85
CA PHE A 571 14.73 13.14 -3.36
C PHE A 571 14.90 14.45 -2.59
N LEU A 572 14.81 15.57 -3.33
CA LEU A 572 14.72 16.91 -2.76
C LEU A 572 13.59 17.67 -3.44
N SER A 573 12.89 18.48 -2.66
CA SER A 573 11.87 19.38 -3.19
C SER A 573 11.90 20.71 -2.47
N LEU A 574 11.55 21.76 -3.18
CA LEU A 574 11.43 23.14 -2.68
C LEU A 574 9.99 23.59 -2.76
N ASP A 575 9.51 24.19 -1.67
CA ASP A 575 8.25 24.91 -1.61
C ASP A 575 8.52 26.39 -1.44
N CYS A 576 8.05 27.16 -2.43
CA CYS A 576 8.19 28.63 -2.48
C CYS A 576 6.90 29.34 -2.06
N THR A 577 5.83 28.59 -1.78
CA THR A 577 4.47 29.12 -1.61
C THR A 577 4.10 29.29 -0.13
N PHE A 578 4.47 28.35 0.72
CA PHE A 578 4.08 28.32 2.13
C PHE A 578 5.29 28.22 3.05
N SER A 579 5.26 29.01 4.13
CA SER A 579 6.26 28.97 5.19
C SER A 579 5.78 28.27 6.46
N ASP A 580 4.46 27.99 6.56
CA ASP A 580 3.86 27.31 7.72
C ASP A 580 4.00 25.81 7.58
N ALA A 581 4.56 25.16 8.62
CA ALA A 581 4.74 23.71 8.65
C ALA A 581 3.42 22.91 8.61
N SER A 582 2.31 23.54 9.02
CA SER A 582 0.97 22.91 8.98
C SER A 582 0.30 22.98 7.60
N SER A 583 0.86 23.78 6.67
CA SER A 583 0.31 23.86 5.31
C SER A 583 0.73 22.64 4.49
N PRO A 584 -0.16 22.08 3.64
CA PRO A 584 0.19 21.01 2.72
C PRO A 584 1.41 21.38 1.89
N TRP A 585 2.24 20.40 1.56
CA TRP A 585 3.42 20.61 0.74
C TRP A 585 3.02 20.99 -0.69
N HIS A 586 3.65 22.04 -1.22
CA HIS A 586 3.57 22.38 -2.63
C HIS A 586 4.96 22.25 -3.25
N SER A 587 5.11 21.41 -4.27
CA SER A 587 6.40 21.17 -4.91
C SER A 587 6.59 22.11 -6.10
N ASP A 588 7.25 23.25 -5.88
CA ASP A 588 7.57 24.22 -6.94
C ASP A 588 8.78 23.77 -7.77
N SER A 589 9.74 23.12 -7.14
CA SER A 589 10.87 22.49 -7.81
C SER A 589 11.24 21.20 -7.09
N GLU A 590 11.52 20.15 -7.85
CA GLU A 590 11.96 18.88 -7.27
C GLU A 590 12.99 18.15 -8.12
N ILE A 591 13.81 17.38 -7.45
CA ILE A 591 14.74 16.45 -8.07
C ILE A 591 14.61 15.06 -7.42
N LEU A 592 14.53 14.05 -8.27
CA LEU A 592 14.66 12.64 -7.89
C LEU A 592 16.03 12.15 -8.36
N ILE A 593 16.79 11.54 -7.47
CA ILE A 593 18.12 11.01 -7.72
C ILE A 593 17.99 9.50 -7.89
N ASP A 594 18.25 8.98 -9.07
CA ASP A 594 18.17 7.55 -9.34
C ASP A 594 19.31 6.78 -8.65
N ARG A 595 19.26 5.45 -8.71
CA ARG A 595 20.28 4.57 -8.09
C ARG A 595 21.70 4.79 -8.62
N LEU A 596 21.86 5.37 -9.81
CA LEU A 596 23.15 5.68 -10.42
C LEU A 596 23.61 7.12 -10.13
N GLY A 597 22.78 7.92 -9.46
CA GLY A 597 23.04 9.32 -9.14
C GLY A 597 22.60 10.32 -10.22
N TYR A 598 21.85 9.87 -11.27
CA TYR A 598 21.30 10.77 -12.25
C TYR A 598 20.05 11.47 -11.74
N VAL A 599 19.89 12.74 -12.16
CA VAL A 599 18.78 13.59 -11.75
C VAL A 599 17.62 13.51 -12.72
N ARG A 600 16.43 13.31 -12.17
CA ARG A 600 15.17 13.67 -12.80
C ARG A 600 14.66 14.96 -12.17
N LYS A 601 14.55 16.04 -12.95
CA LYS A 601 14.04 17.33 -12.47
C LYS A 601 12.59 17.52 -12.90
N ASN A 602 11.70 17.81 -11.97
CA ASN A 602 10.27 18.01 -12.21
C ASN A 602 9.65 16.92 -13.12
N GLY A 603 10.00 15.65 -12.87
CA GLY A 603 9.54 14.51 -13.66
C GLY A 603 10.31 14.23 -14.96
N ILE A 604 11.25 15.07 -15.38
CA ILE A 604 12.00 14.96 -16.64
C ILE A 604 13.42 14.45 -16.38
N ASP A 605 13.83 13.39 -17.09
CA ASP A 605 15.18 12.82 -17.01
C ASP A 605 16.21 13.79 -17.64
N THR A 606 17.16 14.29 -16.84
CA THR A 606 18.14 15.29 -17.31
C THR A 606 19.41 14.70 -17.89
N LYS A 607 19.70 13.42 -17.63
CA LYS A 607 20.98 12.74 -17.95
C LYS A 607 22.21 13.38 -17.31
N THR A 608 22.02 14.18 -16.28
CA THR A 608 23.10 14.81 -15.48
C THR A 608 23.18 14.17 -14.11
N PHE A 609 24.38 14.09 -13.56
CA PHE A 609 24.53 13.65 -12.18
C PHE A 609 24.12 14.76 -11.22
N TRP A 610 23.59 14.36 -10.06
CA TRP A 610 23.33 15.29 -8.98
C TRP A 610 24.64 15.93 -8.50
N ASN A 611 24.60 17.21 -8.27
CA ASN A 611 25.75 18.01 -7.86
C ASN A 611 25.66 18.50 -6.41
N GLY A 612 24.78 17.92 -5.58
CA GLY A 612 24.56 18.33 -4.19
C GLY A 612 23.60 19.51 -4.03
N ALA A 613 22.95 19.98 -5.09
CA ALA A 613 22.08 21.16 -5.03
C ALA A 613 20.75 20.95 -5.73
N ILE A 614 19.78 21.82 -5.38
CA ILE A 614 18.49 21.98 -6.07
C ILE A 614 18.22 23.47 -6.30
N THR A 615 17.57 23.81 -7.41
CA THR A 615 17.31 25.22 -7.80
C THR A 615 15.81 25.47 -8.01
N SER A 616 15.38 26.71 -7.71
CA SER A 616 14.04 27.22 -7.99
C SER A 616 14.10 28.63 -8.58
N ASP A 617 13.08 29.03 -9.34
CA ASP A 617 12.96 30.37 -9.91
C ASP A 617 12.57 31.40 -8.83
N GLU A 618 11.77 30.98 -7.86
CA GLU A 618 11.35 31.80 -6.73
C GLU A 618 12.13 31.44 -5.46
N LYS A 619 12.15 32.36 -4.48
CA LYS A 619 12.82 32.14 -3.20
C LYS A 619 12.13 31.01 -2.44
N PRO A 620 12.85 29.91 -2.16
CA PRO A 620 12.25 28.80 -1.42
C PRO A 620 12.06 29.18 0.06
N LEU A 621 10.97 28.68 0.63
CA LEU A 621 10.57 28.89 2.03
C LEU A 621 10.74 27.62 2.86
N ARG A 622 10.59 26.45 2.21
CA ARG A 622 10.80 25.14 2.83
C ARG A 622 11.58 24.22 1.90
N LEU A 623 12.39 23.35 2.50
CA LEU A 623 13.12 22.26 1.83
C LEU A 623 12.60 20.92 2.36
N LYS A 624 12.23 20.01 1.49
CA LYS A 624 11.94 18.61 1.81
C LYS A 624 13.10 17.74 1.31
N ILE A 625 13.62 16.90 2.18
CA ILE A 625 14.60 15.87 1.84
C ILE A 625 13.99 14.51 2.16
N ARG A 626 14.08 13.58 1.21
CA ARG A 626 13.73 12.17 1.40
C ARG A 626 14.99 11.32 1.32
N ASN A 627 15.20 10.49 2.33
CA ASN A 627 16.32 9.56 2.37
C ASN A 627 16.03 8.27 1.59
N ILE A 628 17.04 7.43 1.40
CA ILE A 628 16.92 6.16 0.66
C ILE A 628 15.99 5.11 1.31
N CYS A 629 15.66 5.27 2.59
CA CYS A 629 14.69 4.43 3.29
C CYS A 629 13.26 4.97 3.17
N GLY A 630 13.08 6.15 2.55
CA GLY A 630 11.78 6.75 2.28
C GLY A 630 11.29 7.71 3.36
N ASP A 631 12.09 8.04 4.38
CA ASP A 631 11.68 9.05 5.35
C ASP A 631 11.84 10.45 4.76
N GLU A 632 10.84 11.29 4.99
CA GLU A 632 10.83 12.69 4.55
C GLU A 632 10.98 13.63 5.74
N THR A 633 11.91 14.56 5.65
CA THR A 633 12.10 15.63 6.63
C THR A 633 11.95 16.98 5.96
N ILE A 634 11.22 17.89 6.59
CA ILE A 634 10.95 19.24 6.09
C ILE A 634 11.72 20.25 6.94
N TYR A 635 12.54 21.05 6.25
CA TYR A 635 13.33 22.11 6.84
C TYR A 635 12.75 23.47 6.43
N LYS A 636 12.74 24.41 7.35
CA LYS A 636 12.40 25.82 7.07
C LYS A 636 13.65 26.53 6.58
N LEU A 637 13.55 27.24 5.46
CA LEU A 637 14.63 28.00 4.83
C LEU A 637 14.64 29.48 5.22
#